data_d1ae027907f4e70a3319d7f0fce27a30
#
_entry.id   d1ae027907f4e70a3319d7f0fce27a30
#
_cell.length_a   1.000
_cell.length_b   1.000
_cell.length_c   1.000
_cell.angle_alpha   90.00
_cell.angle_beta   90.00
_cell.angle_gamma   90.00
#
_symmetry.space_group_name_H-M   'P 1'
#
loop_
_entity.id
_entity.type
_entity.pdbx_description
1 polymer ?
#
loop_
_entity_poly.entity_id
_entity_poly.type
_entity_poly.pdbx_seq_one_letter_code
_entity_poly.pdbx_strand_id
1 'polypeptide(L)'
;MISFIGYYNYTVILTYISLFCSIAGMLFTVNGWYKMAVLCLALSGLCDMFDGKIARHFNMITEWGKVLDPVADKLTQAAVLISLSFRYPTMRYLVILFVVKEMFMGIMGAIMLKKGSMMDGARRYGKLCTAVLYGAMVILLLVVDMSYFAAGLIISICIIMNIFSFACYIVYYARVFMNKPVTSGKIKMWKPVTTILVFVLVYVSVNLAIAVIGSYRQPEYDGDKQAAMWNTDGTERAVIVEDNSEALLSRVRMIQNAQSEIILSTFDFMSDESDRIMLGALCEAADRGVKVNVLVDGFDGVLHTKWNPYFYALSAKENVSFMMYNEINPFTMYKGMARMHDKYLIVDRQIYMLGGRNTFNYFLGDYSDYKNYDRDVLVWISTPAAEQEKASVNELLAYYETVKNSGECSRYAHGKSLADRYCVKHAAERIAQDYEKYCSEHEELLENYSYEDNTFPVESIALLSNPVNAGVKEPVVWHKLMSLIDSAEDSVKLHTPYIICNDMMYDTLKDAAAGKDVTVMTNSVANNGNSFGAADLEKNRDRMLDTGVTLLEYDGGVSYHGKSMVIDDDISVVGSFNMDMRSAYLDTELMLVIKSDELNAQLRGIMSEYEKSAVTALPDGGYDNPGNVVPQEITTTRKVRKNIIKSLFYWARSLF
;
A
#
# COMPACT_ATOMS: atom_id res chain seq x y z
N MET A 1 -20.88 -57.46 -23.95
CA MET A 1 -20.28 -57.91 -22.70
C MET A 1 -19.07 -57.05 -22.48
N ILE A 2 -19.23 -55.87 -21.83
CA ILE A 2 -18.12 -54.97 -21.45
C ILE A 2 -17.41 -55.71 -20.34
N SER A 3 -16.19 -56.17 -20.60
CA SER A 3 -15.43 -56.96 -19.64
C SER A 3 -15.13 -56.15 -18.37
N PHE A 4 -15.57 -56.67 -17.23
CA PHE A 4 -15.35 -56.14 -15.89
C PHE A 4 -13.84 -56.04 -15.51
N ILE A 5 -12.93 -56.48 -16.40
CA ILE A 5 -11.48 -56.48 -16.20
C ILE A 5 -10.83 -55.07 -16.31
N GLY A 6 -11.52 -54.09 -16.88
CA GLY A 6 -11.00 -52.71 -16.99
C GLY A 6 -11.04 -51.87 -15.71
N TYR A 7 -11.74 -52.31 -14.66
CA TYR A 7 -11.94 -51.57 -13.43
C TYR A 7 -10.80 -51.72 -12.41
N TYR A 8 -9.92 -52.71 -12.54
CA TYR A 8 -8.85 -53.02 -11.59
C TYR A 8 -7.44 -52.82 -12.16
N ASN A 9 -7.28 -51.89 -13.08
CA ASN A 9 -5.95 -51.58 -13.60
C ASN A 9 -5.27 -50.58 -12.66
N TYR A 10 -3.97 -50.82 -12.28
CA TYR A 10 -3.21 -49.96 -11.37
C TYR A 10 -3.22 -48.51 -11.75
N THR A 11 -3.30 -48.18 -13.04
CA THR A 11 -3.37 -46.77 -13.52
C THR A 11 -4.70 -46.11 -13.17
N VAL A 12 -5.83 -46.78 -13.29
CA VAL A 12 -7.16 -46.29 -12.91
C VAL A 12 -7.24 -46.09 -11.39
N ILE A 13 -6.60 -46.94 -10.61
CA ILE A 13 -6.51 -46.80 -9.14
C ILE A 13 -5.72 -45.54 -8.79
N LEU A 14 -4.59 -45.25 -9.47
CA LEU A 14 -3.80 -44.05 -9.25
C LEU A 14 -4.61 -42.79 -9.56
N THR A 15 -5.42 -42.79 -10.63
CA THR A 15 -6.31 -41.67 -10.96
C THR A 15 -7.37 -41.44 -9.88
N TYR A 16 -7.96 -42.51 -9.29
CA TYR A 16 -8.89 -42.38 -8.16
C TYR A 16 -8.20 -41.86 -6.89
N ILE A 17 -6.97 -42.30 -6.60
CA ILE A 17 -6.17 -41.79 -5.48
C ILE A 17 -5.88 -40.30 -5.70
N SER A 18 -5.50 -39.89 -6.90
CA SER A 18 -5.29 -38.47 -7.26
C SER A 18 -6.55 -37.65 -6.99
N LEU A 19 -7.70 -38.10 -7.43
CA LEU A 19 -8.98 -37.41 -7.21
C LEU A 19 -9.35 -37.32 -5.73
N PHE A 20 -9.16 -38.42 -4.97
CA PHE A 20 -9.37 -38.44 -3.52
C PHE A 20 -8.45 -37.44 -2.80
N CYS A 21 -7.15 -37.45 -3.13
CA CYS A 21 -6.19 -36.48 -2.58
C CYS A 21 -6.58 -35.03 -2.92
N SER A 22 -7.12 -34.78 -4.10
CA SER A 22 -7.58 -33.44 -4.50
C SER A 22 -8.76 -32.96 -3.66
N ILE A 23 -9.73 -33.84 -3.39
CA ILE A 23 -10.90 -33.52 -2.52
C ILE A 23 -10.43 -33.33 -1.08
N ALA A 24 -9.54 -34.18 -0.58
CA ALA A 24 -8.97 -34.02 0.76
C ALA A 24 -8.17 -32.70 0.88
N GLY A 25 -7.37 -32.36 -0.12
CA GLY A 25 -6.65 -31.09 -0.19
C GLY A 25 -7.58 -29.88 -0.20
N MET A 26 -8.73 -29.96 -0.88
CA MET A 26 -9.77 -28.95 -0.83
C MET A 26 -10.31 -28.76 0.59
N LEU A 27 -10.68 -29.86 1.26
CA LEU A 27 -11.21 -29.81 2.64
C LEU A 27 -10.18 -29.24 3.60
N PHE A 28 -8.90 -29.63 3.50
CA PHE A 28 -7.83 -29.07 4.33
C PHE A 28 -7.59 -27.58 4.06
N THR A 29 -7.71 -27.12 2.82
CA THR A 29 -7.58 -25.68 2.51
C THR A 29 -8.70 -24.88 3.13
N VAL A 30 -9.94 -25.37 3.05
CA VAL A 30 -11.12 -24.70 3.62
C VAL A 30 -11.02 -24.60 5.15
N ASN A 31 -10.43 -25.62 5.80
CA ASN A 31 -10.22 -25.65 7.25
C ASN A 31 -8.90 -24.98 7.71
N GLY A 32 -8.16 -24.33 6.82
CA GLY A 32 -6.92 -23.61 7.17
C GLY A 32 -5.67 -24.51 7.35
N TRP A 33 -5.77 -25.81 7.07
CA TRP A 33 -4.65 -26.75 7.21
C TRP A 33 -3.78 -26.79 5.94
N TYR A 34 -3.22 -25.63 5.59
CA TYR A 34 -2.53 -25.41 4.31
C TYR A 34 -1.37 -26.36 4.03
N LYS A 35 -0.58 -26.74 5.05
CA LYS A 35 0.52 -27.71 4.89
C LYS A 35 0.02 -29.09 4.47
N MET A 36 -1.09 -29.54 5.05
CA MET A 36 -1.74 -30.81 4.68
C MET A 36 -2.37 -30.73 3.29
N ALA A 37 -2.97 -29.60 2.95
CA ALA A 37 -3.50 -29.35 1.60
C ALA A 37 -2.41 -29.44 0.53
N VAL A 38 -1.24 -28.82 0.76
CA VAL A 38 -0.08 -28.90 -0.15
C VAL A 38 0.40 -30.33 -0.31
N LEU A 39 0.49 -31.09 0.79
CA LEU A 39 0.89 -32.50 0.74
C LEU A 39 -0.09 -33.34 -0.10
N CYS A 40 -1.37 -33.17 0.11
CA CYS A 40 -2.41 -33.85 -0.68
C CYS A 40 -2.31 -33.51 -2.17
N LEU A 41 -2.10 -32.24 -2.51
CA LEU A 41 -1.97 -31.80 -3.90
C LEU A 41 -0.68 -32.29 -4.56
N ALA A 42 0.42 -32.34 -3.80
CA ALA A 42 1.67 -32.93 -4.28
C ALA A 42 1.50 -34.43 -4.57
N LEU A 43 0.84 -35.15 -3.67
CA LEU A 43 0.51 -36.57 -3.88
C LEU A 43 -0.42 -36.78 -5.09
N SER A 44 -1.45 -35.94 -5.25
CA SER A 44 -2.32 -35.97 -6.43
C SER A 44 -1.53 -35.76 -7.72
N GLY A 45 -0.68 -34.74 -7.78
CA GLY A 45 0.17 -34.47 -8.96
C GLY A 45 1.19 -35.57 -9.26
N LEU A 46 1.75 -36.23 -8.21
CA LEU A 46 2.62 -37.39 -8.39
C LEU A 46 1.85 -38.58 -8.95
N CYS A 47 0.67 -38.89 -8.43
CA CYS A 47 -0.18 -39.97 -8.96
C CYS A 47 -0.48 -39.76 -10.44
N ASP A 48 -0.87 -38.55 -10.84
CA ASP A 48 -1.16 -38.15 -12.21
C ASP A 48 0.08 -38.22 -13.14
N MET A 49 1.27 -37.91 -12.59
CA MET A 49 2.51 -38.07 -13.36
C MET A 49 2.92 -39.54 -13.57
N PHE A 50 2.65 -40.41 -12.61
CA PHE A 50 3.05 -41.81 -12.65
C PHE A 50 2.05 -42.68 -13.41
N ASP A 51 0.73 -42.41 -13.35
CA ASP A 51 -0.28 -43.24 -14.03
C ASP A 51 -0.06 -43.29 -15.54
N GLY A 52 0.16 -42.14 -16.20
CA GLY A 52 0.47 -42.07 -17.62
C GLY A 52 1.82 -42.70 -18.02
N LYS A 53 2.84 -42.70 -17.13
CA LYS A 53 4.12 -43.38 -17.39
C LYS A 53 3.99 -44.89 -17.24
N ILE A 54 3.33 -45.34 -16.18
CA ILE A 54 3.06 -46.74 -15.89
C ILE A 54 2.21 -47.36 -17.00
N ALA A 55 1.11 -46.65 -17.41
CA ALA A 55 0.23 -47.09 -18.50
C ALA A 55 1.00 -47.34 -19.81
N ARG A 56 1.93 -46.47 -20.15
CA ARG A 56 2.76 -46.59 -21.38
C ARG A 56 3.84 -47.67 -21.25
N HIS A 57 4.49 -47.77 -20.08
CA HIS A 57 5.57 -48.72 -19.87
C HIS A 57 5.07 -50.18 -19.87
N PHE A 58 3.88 -50.41 -19.29
CA PHE A 58 3.29 -51.74 -19.16
C PHE A 58 2.23 -52.06 -20.22
N ASN A 59 2.04 -51.22 -21.24
CA ASN A 59 1.02 -51.38 -22.29
C ASN A 59 -0.41 -51.56 -21.72
N MET A 60 -0.72 -50.91 -20.61
CA MET A 60 -1.99 -51.02 -19.89
C MET A 60 -2.96 -49.85 -20.21
N ILE A 61 -2.90 -49.33 -21.42
CA ILE A 61 -3.75 -48.18 -21.83
C ILE A 61 -5.18 -48.69 -22.04
N THR A 62 -6.10 -48.16 -21.23
CA THR A 62 -7.52 -48.49 -21.33
C THR A 62 -8.31 -47.35 -21.99
N GLU A 63 -9.42 -47.67 -22.69
CA GLU A 63 -10.31 -46.65 -23.24
C GLU A 63 -10.91 -45.74 -22.15
N TRP A 64 -11.20 -46.28 -20.97
CA TRP A 64 -11.63 -45.53 -19.81
C TRP A 64 -10.54 -44.59 -19.24
N GLY A 65 -9.30 -45.02 -19.17
CA GLY A 65 -8.19 -44.17 -18.72
C GLY A 65 -8.00 -42.95 -19.61
N LYS A 66 -8.08 -43.14 -20.95
CA LYS A 66 -7.99 -42.03 -21.93
C LYS A 66 -9.02 -40.91 -21.71
N VAL A 67 -10.18 -41.23 -21.13
CA VAL A 67 -11.25 -40.26 -20.84
C VAL A 67 -11.17 -39.76 -19.40
N LEU A 68 -10.86 -40.66 -18.45
CA LEU A 68 -10.86 -40.35 -17.02
C LEU A 68 -9.70 -39.44 -16.63
N ASP A 69 -8.48 -39.65 -17.15
CA ASP A 69 -7.29 -38.88 -16.81
C ASP A 69 -7.45 -37.37 -17.09
N PRO A 70 -7.90 -36.91 -18.32
CA PRO A 70 -8.14 -35.50 -18.55
C PRO A 70 -9.26 -34.91 -17.70
N VAL A 71 -10.27 -35.71 -17.35
CA VAL A 71 -11.38 -35.24 -16.47
C VAL A 71 -10.90 -35.09 -15.04
N ALA A 72 -10.15 -36.07 -14.51
CA ALA A 72 -9.58 -36.01 -13.17
C ALA A 72 -8.63 -34.81 -12.99
N ASP A 73 -7.74 -34.57 -13.98
CA ASP A 73 -6.84 -33.40 -13.99
C ASP A 73 -7.61 -32.07 -13.89
N LYS A 74 -8.72 -31.94 -14.66
CA LYS A 74 -9.54 -30.74 -14.63
C LYS A 74 -10.34 -30.59 -13.33
N LEU A 75 -10.81 -31.68 -12.77
CA LEU A 75 -11.48 -31.67 -11.46
C LEU A 75 -10.50 -31.28 -10.33
N THR A 76 -9.26 -31.80 -10.37
CA THR A 76 -8.19 -31.41 -9.45
C THR A 76 -7.91 -29.91 -9.53
N GLN A 77 -7.72 -29.35 -10.73
CA GLN A 77 -7.52 -27.93 -10.94
C GLN A 77 -8.70 -27.12 -10.38
N ALA A 78 -9.94 -27.51 -10.69
CA ALA A 78 -11.13 -26.85 -10.21
C ALA A 78 -11.24 -26.87 -8.67
N ALA A 79 -10.96 -28.02 -8.04
CA ALA A 79 -11.00 -28.18 -6.58
C ALA A 79 -10.04 -27.23 -5.89
N VAL A 80 -8.79 -27.11 -6.39
CA VAL A 80 -7.77 -26.21 -5.84
C VAL A 80 -8.16 -24.75 -6.04
N LEU A 81 -8.62 -24.38 -7.24
CA LEU A 81 -9.05 -23.01 -7.53
C LEU A 81 -10.23 -22.59 -6.67
N ILE A 82 -11.21 -23.48 -6.48
CA ILE A 82 -12.35 -23.24 -5.59
C ILE A 82 -11.87 -23.08 -4.16
N SER A 83 -10.97 -23.93 -3.66
CA SER A 83 -10.42 -23.84 -2.31
C SER A 83 -9.69 -22.52 -2.09
N LEU A 84 -8.84 -22.10 -3.03
CA LEU A 84 -8.13 -20.84 -2.98
C LEU A 84 -9.09 -19.62 -3.06
N SER A 85 -10.28 -19.78 -3.65
CA SER A 85 -11.28 -18.71 -3.70
C SER A 85 -11.91 -18.36 -2.35
N PHE A 86 -11.80 -19.24 -1.36
CA PHE A 86 -12.19 -18.94 0.03
C PHE A 86 -11.15 -18.06 0.72
N ARG A 87 -9.89 -18.21 0.36
CA ARG A 87 -8.78 -17.41 0.90
C ARG A 87 -8.58 -16.11 0.13
N TYR A 88 -8.58 -16.18 -1.21
CA TYR A 88 -8.35 -15.03 -2.09
C TYR A 88 -9.60 -14.73 -2.91
N PRO A 89 -10.42 -13.72 -2.54
CA PRO A 89 -11.68 -13.40 -3.22
C PRO A 89 -11.56 -13.18 -4.73
N THR A 90 -10.44 -12.61 -5.20
CA THR A 90 -10.13 -12.41 -6.63
C THR A 90 -10.03 -13.71 -7.42
N MET A 91 -9.74 -14.82 -6.77
CA MET A 91 -9.65 -16.14 -7.40
C MET A 91 -10.98 -16.57 -8.05
N ARG A 92 -12.12 -16.05 -7.61
CA ARG A 92 -13.45 -16.36 -8.16
C ARG A 92 -13.56 -16.01 -9.63
N TYR A 93 -12.97 -14.91 -10.06
CA TYR A 93 -12.96 -14.53 -11.48
C TYR A 93 -12.17 -15.54 -12.30
N LEU A 94 -11.08 -16.05 -11.76
CA LEU A 94 -10.30 -17.11 -12.38
C LEU A 94 -11.08 -18.43 -12.42
N VAL A 95 -11.81 -18.79 -11.35
CA VAL A 95 -12.69 -19.99 -11.30
C VAL A 95 -13.76 -19.91 -12.39
N ILE A 96 -14.48 -18.79 -12.48
CA ILE A 96 -15.53 -18.59 -13.50
C ILE A 96 -14.95 -18.72 -14.91
N LEU A 97 -13.84 -18.02 -15.17
CA LEU A 97 -13.16 -18.06 -16.47
C LEU A 97 -12.68 -19.48 -16.82
N PHE A 98 -12.11 -20.18 -15.83
CA PHE A 98 -11.67 -21.57 -16.00
C PHE A 98 -12.84 -22.48 -16.37
N VAL A 99 -13.96 -22.42 -15.63
CA VAL A 99 -15.16 -23.21 -15.90
C VAL A 99 -15.71 -22.92 -17.30
N VAL A 100 -15.89 -21.65 -17.65
CA VAL A 100 -16.39 -21.25 -18.99
C VAL A 100 -15.48 -21.78 -20.10
N LYS A 101 -14.17 -21.65 -19.94
CA LYS A 101 -13.19 -22.15 -20.92
C LYS A 101 -13.25 -23.67 -21.05
N GLU A 102 -13.23 -24.42 -19.94
CA GLU A 102 -13.23 -25.88 -19.99
C GLU A 102 -14.57 -26.43 -20.50
N MET A 103 -15.71 -25.82 -20.17
CA MET A 103 -17.01 -26.15 -20.75
C MET A 103 -17.02 -25.92 -22.28
N PHE A 104 -16.51 -24.76 -22.72
CA PHE A 104 -16.38 -24.48 -24.16
C PHE A 104 -15.53 -25.56 -24.87
N MET A 105 -14.36 -25.89 -24.28
CA MET A 105 -13.47 -26.91 -24.81
C MET A 105 -14.15 -28.29 -24.89
N GLY A 106 -14.89 -28.67 -23.85
CA GLY A 106 -15.64 -29.93 -23.80
C GLY A 106 -16.73 -30.00 -24.89
N ILE A 107 -17.54 -28.94 -25.05
CA ILE A 107 -18.56 -28.83 -26.06
C ILE A 107 -17.96 -28.93 -27.49
N MET A 108 -16.89 -28.17 -27.73
CA MET A 108 -16.23 -28.15 -29.03
C MET A 108 -15.58 -29.50 -29.35
N GLY A 109 -14.98 -30.15 -28.34
CA GLY A 109 -14.44 -31.52 -28.47
C GLY A 109 -15.53 -32.54 -28.84
N ALA A 110 -16.69 -32.48 -28.19
CA ALA A 110 -17.82 -33.35 -28.49
C ALA A 110 -18.39 -33.14 -29.93
N ILE A 111 -18.45 -31.89 -30.37
CA ILE A 111 -18.87 -31.56 -31.75
C ILE A 111 -17.86 -32.10 -32.77
N MET A 112 -16.56 -31.98 -32.50
CA MET A 112 -15.50 -32.48 -33.37
C MET A 112 -15.53 -34.01 -33.48
N LEU A 113 -15.73 -34.71 -32.37
CA LEU A 113 -15.89 -36.17 -32.36
C LEU A 113 -17.07 -36.64 -33.22
N LYS A 114 -18.21 -35.93 -33.14
CA LYS A 114 -19.37 -36.22 -34.03
C LYS A 114 -19.08 -36.01 -35.51
N LYS A 115 -18.13 -35.13 -35.87
CA LYS A 115 -17.68 -34.87 -37.24
C LYS A 115 -16.56 -35.83 -37.72
N GLY A 116 -16.18 -36.81 -36.89
CA GLY A 116 -15.14 -37.78 -37.23
C GLY A 116 -13.72 -37.25 -37.28
N SER A 117 -13.48 -36.07 -36.70
CA SER A 117 -12.16 -35.48 -36.60
C SER A 117 -11.69 -35.46 -35.12
N MET A 118 -10.55 -36.10 -34.84
CA MET A 118 -9.94 -36.02 -33.50
C MET A 118 -9.03 -34.80 -33.39
N MET A 119 -9.00 -34.18 -32.18
CA MET A 119 -8.00 -33.15 -31.85
C MET A 119 -6.64 -33.78 -31.62
N ASP A 120 -5.59 -33.23 -32.26
CA ASP A 120 -4.19 -33.60 -31.99
C ASP A 120 -3.74 -33.05 -30.63
N GLY A 121 -4.24 -33.52 -29.51
CA GLY A 121 -3.82 -33.22 -28.16
C GLY A 121 -3.86 -31.71 -27.77
N ALA A 122 -3.42 -31.40 -26.55
CA ALA A 122 -3.38 -30.02 -26.06
C ALA A 122 -2.33 -29.20 -26.80
N ARG A 123 -2.72 -28.00 -27.31
CA ARG A 123 -1.83 -27.05 -27.99
C ARG A 123 -0.82 -26.43 -27.04
N ARG A 124 0.33 -25.94 -27.55
CA ARG A 124 1.43 -25.36 -26.73
C ARG A 124 0.96 -24.25 -25.79
N TYR A 125 0.06 -23.36 -26.25
CA TYR A 125 -0.49 -22.29 -25.41
C TYR A 125 -1.39 -22.81 -24.28
N GLY A 126 -2.13 -23.91 -24.49
CA GLY A 126 -2.88 -24.57 -23.44
C GLY A 126 -1.96 -25.21 -22.40
N LYS A 127 -0.89 -25.89 -22.84
CA LYS A 127 0.11 -26.47 -21.93
C LYS A 127 0.82 -25.41 -21.09
N LEU A 128 1.20 -24.28 -21.69
CA LEU A 128 1.82 -23.16 -20.98
C LEU A 128 0.85 -22.56 -19.95
N CYS A 129 -0.40 -22.33 -20.32
CA CYS A 129 -1.44 -21.83 -19.41
C CYS A 129 -1.62 -22.75 -18.20
N THR A 130 -1.69 -24.07 -18.43
CA THR A 130 -1.80 -25.07 -17.36
C THR A 130 -0.56 -25.06 -16.45
N ALA A 131 0.65 -24.97 -17.01
CA ALA A 131 1.88 -24.91 -16.23
C ALA A 131 1.96 -23.66 -15.34
N VAL A 132 1.59 -22.49 -15.87
CA VAL A 132 1.51 -21.23 -15.10
C VAL A 132 0.48 -21.35 -13.99
N LEU A 133 -0.68 -21.95 -14.27
CA LEU A 133 -1.74 -22.14 -13.30
C LEU A 133 -1.29 -23.05 -12.14
N TYR A 134 -0.66 -24.18 -12.43
CA TYR A 134 -0.11 -25.07 -11.38
C TYR A 134 0.98 -24.40 -10.56
N GLY A 135 1.91 -23.68 -11.20
CA GLY A 135 2.94 -22.93 -10.49
C GLY A 135 2.35 -21.89 -9.54
N ALA A 136 1.34 -21.14 -10.00
CA ALA A 136 0.63 -20.17 -9.19
C ALA A 136 -0.10 -20.82 -8.01
N MET A 137 -0.82 -21.92 -8.23
CA MET A 137 -1.51 -22.66 -7.16
C MET A 137 -0.54 -23.13 -6.07
N VAL A 138 0.62 -23.69 -6.47
CA VAL A 138 1.65 -24.12 -5.53
C VAL A 138 2.19 -22.94 -4.72
N ILE A 139 2.51 -21.83 -5.36
CA ILE A 139 3.03 -20.63 -4.67
C ILE A 139 1.99 -20.09 -3.68
N LEU A 140 0.72 -19.95 -4.11
CA LEU A 140 -0.38 -19.42 -3.28
C LEU A 140 -0.73 -20.31 -2.08
N LEU A 141 -0.41 -21.60 -2.14
CA LEU A 141 -0.61 -22.53 -1.03
C LEU A 141 0.60 -22.60 -0.08
N LEU A 142 1.83 -22.54 -0.62
CA LEU A 142 3.05 -22.67 0.18
C LEU A 142 3.38 -21.40 0.97
N VAL A 143 3.14 -20.23 0.39
CA VAL A 143 3.44 -18.96 1.04
C VAL A 143 2.20 -18.53 1.84
N VAL A 144 2.17 -18.93 3.11
CA VAL A 144 1.01 -18.71 4.01
C VAL A 144 0.82 -17.21 4.29
N ASP A 145 1.90 -16.43 4.43
CA ASP A 145 1.86 -15.01 4.80
C ASP A 145 2.05 -14.09 3.58
N MET A 146 1.60 -14.54 2.41
CA MET A 146 1.68 -13.73 1.19
C MET A 146 0.74 -12.54 1.26
N SER A 147 1.25 -11.34 0.96
CA SER A 147 0.42 -10.13 0.85
C SER A 147 -0.68 -10.32 -0.19
N TYR A 148 -1.87 -9.76 0.06
CA TYR A 148 -3.00 -9.82 -0.87
C TYR A 148 -2.67 -9.20 -2.23
N PHE A 149 -1.78 -8.22 -2.26
CA PHE A 149 -1.27 -7.63 -3.49
C PHE A 149 -0.46 -8.65 -4.32
N ALA A 150 0.52 -9.33 -3.72
CA ALA A 150 1.31 -10.33 -4.41
C ALA A 150 0.45 -11.50 -4.90
N ALA A 151 -0.51 -11.96 -4.08
CA ALA A 151 -1.50 -12.95 -4.47
C ALA A 151 -2.37 -12.45 -5.64
N GLY A 152 -2.86 -11.20 -5.57
CA GLY A 152 -3.64 -10.55 -6.62
C GLY A 152 -2.89 -10.45 -7.94
N LEU A 153 -1.60 -10.13 -7.91
CA LEU A 153 -0.74 -10.08 -9.09
C LEU A 153 -0.61 -11.47 -9.74
N ILE A 154 -0.33 -12.50 -8.95
CA ILE A 154 -0.21 -13.89 -9.42
C ILE A 154 -1.53 -14.35 -10.04
N ILE A 155 -2.66 -14.08 -9.39
CA ILE A 155 -4.01 -14.41 -9.88
C ILE A 155 -4.31 -13.67 -11.18
N SER A 156 -3.95 -12.39 -11.30
CA SER A 156 -4.13 -11.58 -12.51
C SER A 156 -3.34 -12.14 -13.69
N ILE A 157 -2.09 -12.56 -13.47
CA ILE A 157 -1.29 -13.25 -14.49
C ILE A 157 -2.00 -14.52 -14.95
N CYS A 158 -2.56 -15.31 -14.05
CA CYS A 158 -3.33 -16.52 -14.39
C CYS A 158 -4.60 -16.18 -15.19
N ILE A 159 -5.33 -15.12 -14.83
CA ILE A 159 -6.51 -14.65 -15.58
C ILE A 159 -6.12 -14.26 -17.00
N ILE A 160 -5.09 -13.43 -17.17
CA ILE A 160 -4.59 -12.99 -18.48
C ILE A 160 -4.19 -14.19 -19.34
N MET A 161 -3.44 -15.14 -18.78
CA MET A 161 -3.02 -16.35 -19.48
C MET A 161 -4.20 -17.24 -19.87
N ASN A 162 -5.23 -17.35 -19.02
CA ASN A 162 -6.46 -18.10 -19.35
C ASN A 162 -7.28 -17.42 -20.43
N ILE A 163 -7.46 -16.10 -20.40
CA ILE A 163 -8.13 -15.31 -21.45
C ILE A 163 -7.39 -15.50 -22.79
N PHE A 164 -6.07 -15.36 -22.77
CA PHE A 164 -5.23 -15.55 -23.94
C PHE A 164 -5.38 -16.96 -24.54
N SER A 165 -5.25 -17.99 -23.71
CA SER A 165 -5.42 -19.38 -24.13
C SER A 165 -6.82 -19.64 -24.69
N PHE A 166 -7.86 -19.10 -24.06
CA PHE A 166 -9.24 -19.23 -24.48
C PHE A 166 -9.48 -18.57 -25.85
N ALA A 167 -9.02 -17.34 -26.05
CA ALA A 167 -9.09 -16.65 -27.33
C ALA A 167 -8.39 -17.44 -28.45
N CYS A 168 -7.22 -18.02 -28.17
CA CYS A 168 -6.51 -18.87 -29.11
C CYS A 168 -7.33 -20.13 -29.51
N TYR A 169 -8.03 -20.75 -28.55
CA TYR A 169 -8.90 -21.90 -28.83
C TYR A 169 -10.14 -21.51 -29.64
N ILE A 170 -10.77 -20.36 -29.34
CA ILE A 170 -11.90 -19.83 -30.14
C ILE A 170 -11.47 -19.65 -31.60
N VAL A 171 -10.33 -18.98 -31.84
CA VAL A 171 -9.81 -18.79 -33.21
C VAL A 171 -9.47 -20.10 -33.88
N TYR A 172 -8.91 -21.07 -33.16
CA TYR A 172 -8.62 -22.41 -33.67
C TYR A 172 -9.89 -23.10 -34.15
N TYR A 173 -10.91 -23.22 -33.30
CA TYR A 173 -12.16 -23.88 -33.64
C TYR A 173 -12.92 -23.15 -34.76
N ALA A 174 -12.95 -21.81 -34.75
CA ALA A 174 -13.55 -21.03 -35.83
C ALA A 174 -12.91 -21.35 -37.19
N ARG A 175 -11.59 -21.51 -37.27
CA ARG A 175 -10.89 -21.92 -38.51
C ARG A 175 -11.24 -23.33 -38.93
N VAL A 176 -11.30 -24.27 -37.98
CA VAL A 176 -11.71 -25.65 -38.26
C VAL A 176 -13.13 -25.71 -38.83
N PHE A 177 -14.06 -24.92 -38.25
CA PHE A 177 -15.44 -24.87 -38.76
C PHE A 177 -15.57 -24.21 -40.12
N MET A 178 -14.70 -23.27 -40.47
CA MET A 178 -14.65 -22.61 -41.78
C MET A 178 -13.89 -23.42 -42.82
N ASN A 179 -13.53 -24.69 -42.57
CA ASN A 179 -12.70 -25.55 -43.41
C ASN A 179 -11.40 -24.87 -43.91
N LYS A 180 -10.85 -23.91 -43.15
CA LYS A 180 -9.58 -23.27 -43.49
C LYS A 180 -8.43 -24.17 -43.03
N PRO A 181 -7.34 -24.30 -43.83
CA PRO A 181 -6.20 -25.14 -43.43
C PRO A 181 -5.64 -24.69 -42.09
N VAL A 182 -5.72 -25.56 -41.12
CA VAL A 182 -5.06 -25.38 -39.80
C VAL A 182 -3.64 -25.88 -39.99
N THR A 183 -2.73 -25.00 -40.41
CA THR A 183 -1.30 -25.33 -40.50
C THR A 183 -0.80 -25.80 -39.13
N SER A 184 -0.39 -27.05 -39.08
CA SER A 184 0.23 -27.63 -37.88
C SER A 184 1.50 -26.80 -37.55
N GLY A 185 1.45 -26.05 -36.50
CA GLY A 185 2.65 -25.66 -35.78
C GLY A 185 3.24 -24.28 -35.99
N LYS A 186 2.77 -23.44 -36.90
CA LYS A 186 3.28 -22.05 -37.00
C LYS A 186 2.15 -21.03 -37.22
N ILE A 187 1.17 -20.98 -36.32
CA ILE A 187 0.54 -19.68 -36.10
C ILE A 187 1.66 -18.78 -35.61
N LYS A 188 2.00 -17.73 -36.35
CA LYS A 188 2.86 -16.65 -35.84
C LYS A 188 2.09 -15.96 -34.71
N MET A 189 1.93 -16.67 -33.58
CA MET A 189 1.21 -16.21 -32.38
C MET A 189 1.88 -15.01 -31.72
N TRP A 190 3.13 -14.76 -32.08
CA TRP A 190 3.85 -13.57 -31.60
C TRP A 190 3.21 -12.26 -32.09
N LYS A 191 2.59 -12.24 -33.29
CA LYS A 191 2.01 -10.98 -33.80
C LYS A 191 0.89 -10.42 -32.92
N PRO A 192 -0.19 -11.17 -32.59
CA PRO A 192 -1.23 -10.60 -31.71
C PRO A 192 -0.74 -10.35 -30.28
N VAL A 193 0.13 -11.21 -29.73
CA VAL A 193 0.72 -10.99 -28.40
C VAL A 193 1.63 -9.77 -28.39
N THR A 194 2.53 -9.66 -29.37
CA THR A 194 3.39 -8.47 -29.49
C THR A 194 2.57 -7.21 -29.76
N THR A 195 1.49 -7.30 -30.55
CA THR A 195 0.60 -6.15 -30.80
C THR A 195 -0.07 -5.70 -29.50
N ILE A 196 -0.60 -6.62 -28.70
CA ILE A 196 -1.21 -6.28 -27.38
C ILE A 196 -0.15 -5.71 -26.43
N LEU A 197 1.03 -6.33 -26.34
CA LEU A 197 2.12 -5.84 -25.49
C LEU A 197 2.59 -4.46 -25.93
N VAL A 198 2.74 -4.22 -27.22
CA VAL A 198 3.09 -2.90 -27.77
C VAL A 198 1.98 -1.88 -27.46
N PHE A 199 0.70 -2.26 -27.64
CA PHE A 199 -0.41 -1.37 -27.31
C PHE A 199 -0.41 -1.01 -25.81
N VAL A 200 -0.26 -1.99 -24.92
CA VAL A 200 -0.16 -1.76 -23.46
C VAL A 200 1.05 -0.89 -23.15
N LEU A 201 2.20 -1.17 -23.74
CA LEU A 201 3.42 -0.37 -23.54
C LEU A 201 3.22 1.07 -23.99
N VAL A 202 2.67 1.28 -25.18
CA VAL A 202 2.36 2.64 -25.71
C VAL A 202 1.34 3.34 -24.79
N TYR A 203 0.28 2.65 -24.37
CA TYR A 203 -0.72 3.20 -23.47
C TYR A 203 -0.11 3.65 -22.13
N VAL A 204 0.68 2.80 -21.50
CA VAL A 204 1.37 3.13 -20.24
C VAL A 204 2.36 4.28 -20.45
N SER A 205 3.13 4.25 -21.56
CA SER A 205 4.10 5.32 -21.88
C SER A 205 3.42 6.66 -22.11
N VAL A 206 2.27 6.69 -22.78
CA VAL A 206 1.49 7.91 -23.01
C VAL A 206 0.95 8.46 -21.69
N ASN A 207 0.37 7.61 -20.83
CA ASN A 207 -0.12 8.04 -19.52
C ASN A 207 1.01 8.58 -18.64
N LEU A 208 2.17 7.89 -18.63
CA LEU A 208 3.35 8.36 -17.90
C LEU A 208 3.86 9.70 -18.45
N ALA A 209 3.90 9.86 -19.77
CA ALA A 209 4.29 11.13 -20.39
C ALA A 209 3.33 12.26 -20.02
N ILE A 210 2.01 12.01 -20.03
CA ILE A 210 1.00 13.00 -19.59
C ILE A 210 1.21 13.36 -18.13
N ALA A 211 1.45 12.38 -17.25
CA ALA A 211 1.70 12.61 -15.84
C ALA A 211 2.95 13.47 -15.61
N VAL A 212 4.06 13.13 -16.28
CA VAL A 212 5.33 13.88 -16.18
C VAL A 212 5.18 15.29 -16.75
N ILE A 213 4.63 15.45 -17.96
CA ILE A 213 4.39 16.78 -18.55
C ILE A 213 3.47 17.61 -17.67
N GLY A 214 2.46 16.98 -17.08
CA GLY A 214 1.55 17.61 -16.11
C GLY A 214 2.30 18.11 -14.88
N SER A 215 3.17 17.29 -14.28
CA SER A 215 3.92 17.65 -13.07
C SER A 215 4.96 18.75 -13.27
N TYR A 216 5.38 19.00 -14.52
CA TYR A 216 6.23 20.17 -14.88
C TYR A 216 5.42 21.46 -15.11
N ARG A 217 4.08 21.40 -15.14
CA ARG A 217 3.24 22.60 -15.06
C ARG A 217 3.14 22.99 -13.60
N GLN A 218 4.04 23.84 -13.17
CA GLN A 218 4.14 24.28 -11.78
C GLN A 218 3.42 25.61 -11.67
N PRO A 219 2.17 25.65 -11.16
CA PRO A 219 1.45 26.89 -10.99
C PRO A 219 2.16 27.76 -9.95
N GLU A 220 2.17 29.06 -10.19
CA GLU A 220 2.62 30.04 -9.22
C GLU A 220 1.53 30.23 -8.15
N TYR A 221 1.92 30.61 -6.95
CA TYR A 221 1.00 30.94 -5.87
C TYR A 221 1.15 32.41 -5.48
N ASP A 222 0.12 33.19 -5.81
CA ASP A 222 0.03 34.62 -5.51
C ASP A 222 -0.91 34.92 -4.32
N GLY A 223 -1.39 33.89 -3.63
CA GLY A 223 -2.28 34.02 -2.47
C GLY A 223 -1.55 34.43 -1.18
N ASP A 224 -2.29 34.42 -0.08
CA ASP A 224 -1.75 34.73 1.24
C ASP A 224 -0.72 33.68 1.67
N LYS A 225 0.51 34.13 1.84
CA LYS A 225 1.67 33.29 2.23
C LYS A 225 1.84 33.18 3.75
N GLN A 226 1.07 33.93 4.54
CA GLN A 226 1.17 33.89 6.00
C GLN A 226 0.37 32.72 6.58
N ALA A 227 0.88 32.13 7.65
CA ALA A 227 0.12 31.19 8.46
C ALA A 227 -0.92 31.97 9.28
N ALA A 228 -2.19 31.66 9.05
CA ALA A 228 -3.28 32.31 9.79
C ALA A 228 -3.38 31.69 11.19
N MET A 229 -2.51 32.09 12.10
CA MET A 229 -2.51 31.63 13.48
C MET A 229 -3.61 32.35 14.29
N TRP A 230 -4.33 31.59 15.10
CA TRP A 230 -5.29 32.16 16.06
C TRP A 230 -4.97 31.76 17.48
N ASN A 231 -5.34 32.61 18.42
CA ASN A 231 -5.17 32.37 19.83
C ASN A 231 -6.14 31.28 20.32
N THR A 232 -5.66 30.30 21.04
CA THR A 232 -6.46 29.21 21.60
C THR A 232 -7.15 29.56 22.92
N ASP A 233 -6.85 30.73 23.48
CA ASP A 233 -7.31 31.18 24.80
C ASP A 233 -7.03 30.14 25.92
N GLY A 234 -5.97 29.33 25.75
CA GLY A 234 -5.54 28.30 26.70
C GLY A 234 -6.39 27.03 26.71
N THR A 235 -7.29 26.86 25.73
CA THR A 235 -8.18 25.70 25.65
C THR A 235 -7.53 24.49 24.97
N GLU A 236 -6.45 24.68 24.23
CA GLU A 236 -5.75 23.62 23.51
C GLU A 236 -4.39 23.32 24.15
N ARG A 237 -4.04 22.05 24.16
CA ARG A 237 -2.78 21.53 24.67
C ARG A 237 -2.21 20.50 23.71
N ALA A 238 -0.88 20.39 23.59
CA ALA A 238 -0.24 19.52 22.62
C ALA A 238 0.96 18.78 23.20
N VAL A 239 1.33 17.65 22.59
CA VAL A 239 2.54 16.88 22.88
C VAL A 239 3.05 16.20 21.62
N ILE A 240 4.37 16.10 21.49
CA ILE A 240 5.01 15.33 20.41
C ILE A 240 5.06 13.86 20.80
N VAL A 241 4.62 13.00 19.89
CA VAL A 241 4.67 11.53 19.99
C VAL A 241 5.75 11.03 19.03
N GLU A 242 6.91 10.64 19.56
CA GLU A 242 8.09 10.27 18.76
C GLU A 242 8.27 8.75 18.64
N ASP A 243 8.06 8.01 19.74
CA ASP A 243 8.25 6.56 19.74
C ASP A 243 7.15 5.81 18.99
N ASN A 244 7.52 4.77 18.23
CA ASN A 244 6.56 4.00 17.43
C ASN A 244 5.58 3.19 18.27
N SER A 245 6.02 2.68 19.43
CA SER A 245 5.15 1.92 20.35
C SER A 245 4.19 2.86 21.06
N GLU A 246 4.66 4.02 21.51
CA GLU A 246 3.80 5.06 22.10
C GLU A 246 2.81 5.62 21.07
N ALA A 247 3.20 5.71 19.80
CA ALA A 247 2.31 6.15 18.73
C ALA A 247 1.15 5.17 18.48
N LEU A 248 1.38 3.86 18.58
CA LEU A 248 0.32 2.85 18.54
C LEU A 248 -0.54 2.89 19.80
N LEU A 249 0.10 2.93 20.97
CA LEU A 249 -0.58 2.97 22.27
C LEU A 249 -1.52 4.17 22.37
N SER A 250 -1.04 5.36 22.01
CA SER A 250 -1.83 6.58 22.02
C SER A 250 -3.04 6.51 21.09
N ARG A 251 -2.87 5.95 19.88
CA ARG A 251 -3.99 5.75 18.96
C ARG A 251 -5.03 4.79 19.49
N VAL A 252 -4.59 3.66 20.04
CA VAL A 252 -5.50 2.67 20.64
C VAL A 252 -6.23 3.29 21.81
N ARG A 253 -5.54 4.02 22.71
CA ARG A 253 -6.14 4.75 23.85
C ARG A 253 -7.20 5.75 23.39
N MET A 254 -6.90 6.56 22.37
CA MET A 254 -7.87 7.51 21.82
C MET A 254 -9.11 6.81 21.29
N ILE A 255 -8.97 5.70 20.53
CA ILE A 255 -10.08 4.94 19.94
C ILE A 255 -10.90 4.23 21.03
N GLN A 256 -10.28 3.65 22.05
CA GLN A 256 -10.96 3.02 23.17
C GLN A 256 -11.84 3.99 23.94
N ASN A 257 -11.38 5.23 24.12
CA ASN A 257 -12.12 6.25 24.86
C ASN A 257 -13.18 6.99 24.02
N ALA A 258 -13.27 6.71 22.71
CA ALA A 258 -14.24 7.33 21.82
C ALA A 258 -15.68 7.04 22.24
N GLN A 259 -16.53 8.09 22.26
CA GLN A 259 -17.93 8.03 22.65
C GLN A 259 -18.90 8.25 21.48
N SER A 260 -18.50 9.02 20.47
CA SER A 260 -19.43 9.48 19.43
C SER A 260 -18.90 9.26 18.01
N GLU A 261 -17.71 9.75 17.68
CA GLU A 261 -17.18 9.73 16.32
C GLU A 261 -15.66 9.58 16.29
N ILE A 262 -15.20 8.73 15.37
CA ILE A 262 -13.79 8.57 15.00
C ILE A 262 -13.63 8.90 13.52
N ILE A 263 -12.61 9.67 13.16
CA ILE A 263 -12.18 9.92 11.78
C ILE A 263 -10.70 9.55 11.69
N LEU A 264 -10.38 8.53 10.91
CA LEU A 264 -9.03 8.10 10.59
C LEU A 264 -8.74 8.39 9.12
N SER A 265 -7.75 9.22 8.84
CA SER A 265 -7.18 9.41 7.51
C SER A 265 -5.75 8.90 7.49
N THR A 266 -5.39 8.11 6.50
CA THR A 266 -4.04 7.55 6.37
C THR A 266 -3.69 7.29 4.91
N PHE A 267 -2.43 7.52 4.56
CA PHE A 267 -1.94 7.25 3.21
C PHE A 267 -1.86 5.74 2.96
N ASP A 268 -1.15 5.02 3.83
CA ASP A 268 -0.94 3.57 3.69
C ASP A 268 -1.52 2.84 4.90
N PHE A 269 -2.34 1.83 4.63
CA PHE A 269 -2.99 0.99 5.63
C PHE A 269 -2.96 -0.45 5.13
N MET A 270 -2.03 -1.22 5.67
CA MET A 270 -1.78 -2.61 5.28
C MET A 270 -2.67 -3.60 6.08
N SER A 271 -2.17 -4.77 6.38
CA SER A 271 -2.87 -5.75 7.23
C SER A 271 -1.87 -6.54 8.07
N ASP A 272 -0.79 -5.89 8.44
CA ASP A 272 0.22 -6.43 9.33
C ASP A 272 -0.22 -6.38 10.81
N GLU A 273 0.68 -6.55 11.76
CA GLU A 273 0.30 -6.72 13.16
C GLU A 273 -0.25 -5.44 13.78
N SER A 274 0.44 -4.30 13.58
CA SER A 274 -0.04 -3.01 14.10
C SER A 274 -1.36 -2.60 13.47
N ASP A 275 -1.55 -2.90 12.18
CA ASP A 275 -2.81 -2.62 11.49
C ASP A 275 -3.97 -3.45 12.01
N ARG A 276 -3.75 -4.73 12.31
CA ARG A 276 -4.81 -5.58 12.87
C ARG A 276 -5.20 -5.13 14.27
N ILE A 277 -4.26 -4.62 15.06
CA ILE A 277 -4.54 -3.99 16.35
C ILE A 277 -5.41 -2.74 16.16
N MET A 278 -5.03 -1.86 15.23
CA MET A 278 -5.81 -0.67 14.89
C MET A 278 -7.21 -1.02 14.37
N LEU A 279 -7.31 -2.01 13.46
CA LEU A 279 -8.60 -2.51 12.96
C LEU A 279 -9.46 -3.10 14.09
N GLY A 280 -8.84 -3.79 15.07
CA GLY A 280 -9.50 -4.33 16.24
C GLY A 280 -10.11 -3.24 17.11
N ALA A 281 -9.33 -2.21 17.41
CA ALA A 281 -9.80 -1.05 18.18
C ALA A 281 -10.96 -0.33 17.46
N LEU A 282 -10.88 -0.14 16.13
CA LEU A 282 -11.95 0.47 15.33
C LEU A 282 -13.22 -0.41 15.26
N CYS A 283 -13.05 -1.73 15.14
CA CYS A 283 -14.17 -2.67 15.16
C CYS A 283 -14.90 -2.66 16.50
N GLU A 284 -14.15 -2.65 17.59
CA GLU A 284 -14.69 -2.61 18.96
C GLU A 284 -15.42 -1.28 19.21
N ALA A 285 -14.85 -0.14 18.80
CA ALA A 285 -15.50 1.16 18.87
C ALA A 285 -16.81 1.18 18.05
N ALA A 286 -16.82 0.60 16.85
CA ALA A 286 -18.05 0.47 16.06
C ALA A 286 -19.09 -0.41 16.75
N ASP A 287 -18.69 -1.48 17.43
CA ASP A 287 -19.59 -2.35 18.21
C ASP A 287 -20.18 -1.65 19.44
N ARG A 288 -19.46 -0.68 20.03
CA ARG A 288 -20.01 0.23 21.07
C ARG A 288 -21.01 1.25 20.53
N GLY A 289 -21.14 1.38 19.20
CA GLY A 289 -22.04 2.33 18.56
C GLY A 289 -21.36 3.63 18.10
N VAL A 290 -20.04 3.75 18.25
CA VAL A 290 -19.26 4.90 17.78
C VAL A 290 -19.27 4.95 16.26
N LYS A 291 -19.49 6.12 15.69
CA LYS A 291 -19.41 6.34 14.24
C LYS A 291 -17.95 6.36 13.79
N VAL A 292 -17.57 5.44 12.92
CA VAL A 292 -16.21 5.30 12.43
C VAL A 292 -16.12 5.69 10.95
N ASN A 293 -15.33 6.72 10.66
CA ASN A 293 -15.04 7.16 9.32
C ASN A 293 -13.56 6.88 8.99
N VAL A 294 -13.31 6.09 7.96
CA VAL A 294 -11.95 5.76 7.49
C VAL A 294 -11.78 6.28 6.08
N LEU A 295 -10.71 7.00 5.84
CA LEU A 295 -10.30 7.50 4.54
C LEU A 295 -8.87 7.07 4.25
N VAL A 296 -8.67 6.34 3.16
CA VAL A 296 -7.35 5.86 2.72
C VAL A 296 -7.03 6.39 1.34
N ASP A 297 -5.74 6.48 1.02
CA ASP A 297 -5.32 6.78 -0.34
C ASP A 297 -5.77 5.68 -1.32
N GLY A 298 -6.21 6.07 -2.51
CA GLY A 298 -6.80 5.11 -3.45
C GLY A 298 -5.78 4.29 -4.23
N PHE A 299 -4.50 4.70 -4.31
CA PHE A 299 -3.44 3.88 -4.91
C PHE A 299 -3.04 2.77 -3.95
N ASP A 300 -2.63 3.13 -2.73
CA ASP A 300 -2.28 2.16 -1.70
C ASP A 300 -3.50 1.36 -1.26
N GLY A 301 -4.67 1.98 -1.22
CA GLY A 301 -5.93 1.31 -0.97
C GLY A 301 -6.24 0.20 -1.96
N VAL A 302 -5.95 0.38 -3.26
CA VAL A 302 -6.09 -0.69 -4.27
C VAL A 302 -5.07 -1.81 -4.04
N LEU A 303 -3.86 -1.48 -3.59
CA LEU A 303 -2.78 -2.45 -3.39
C LEU A 303 -2.98 -3.30 -2.12
N HIS A 304 -3.39 -2.69 -1.02
CA HIS A 304 -3.34 -3.30 0.31
C HIS A 304 -4.74 -3.48 0.93
N THR A 305 -5.66 -2.55 0.69
CA THR A 305 -6.97 -2.51 1.34
C THR A 305 -8.06 -3.18 0.50
N LYS A 306 -8.12 -2.89 -0.80
CA LYS A 306 -9.13 -3.45 -1.70
C LYS A 306 -8.96 -4.96 -1.84
N TRP A 307 -10.05 -5.72 -1.75
CA TRP A 307 -10.08 -7.19 -1.78
C TRP A 307 -9.51 -7.89 -0.54
N ASN A 308 -9.13 -7.13 0.50
CA ASN A 308 -8.55 -7.64 1.72
C ASN A 308 -9.64 -7.94 2.76
N PRO A 309 -9.76 -9.20 3.26
CA PRO A 309 -10.79 -9.60 4.21
C PRO A 309 -10.78 -8.85 5.53
N TYR A 310 -9.62 -8.36 5.98
CA TYR A 310 -9.50 -7.59 7.21
C TYR A 310 -10.26 -6.26 7.13
N PHE A 311 -10.14 -5.55 6.01
CA PHE A 311 -10.88 -4.32 5.77
C PHE A 311 -12.37 -4.56 5.47
N TYR A 312 -12.69 -5.73 4.92
CA TYR A 312 -14.10 -6.13 4.80
C TYR A 312 -14.74 -6.36 6.16
N ALA A 313 -14.02 -6.91 7.15
CA ALA A 313 -14.53 -7.10 8.50
C ALA A 313 -14.94 -5.76 9.14
N LEU A 314 -14.09 -4.73 9.05
CA LEU A 314 -14.41 -3.39 9.54
C LEU A 314 -15.55 -2.75 8.73
N SER A 315 -15.46 -2.74 7.40
CA SER A 315 -16.45 -2.08 6.54
C SER A 315 -17.84 -2.72 6.54
N ALA A 316 -17.97 -3.93 7.08
CA ALA A 316 -19.23 -4.62 7.25
C ALA A 316 -20.05 -4.13 8.48
N LYS A 317 -19.42 -3.39 9.40
CA LYS A 317 -20.08 -2.79 10.56
C LYS A 317 -21.05 -1.67 10.13
N GLU A 318 -22.18 -1.52 10.85
CA GLU A 318 -23.24 -0.57 10.44
C GLU A 318 -22.81 0.88 10.49
N ASN A 319 -22.02 1.25 11.51
CA ASN A 319 -21.62 2.64 11.77
C ASN A 319 -20.31 3.00 11.06
N VAL A 320 -19.78 2.13 10.18
CA VAL A 320 -18.52 2.37 9.50
C VAL A 320 -18.73 2.93 8.11
N SER A 321 -18.10 4.07 7.84
CA SER A 321 -17.95 4.66 6.53
C SER A 321 -16.49 4.52 6.09
N PHE A 322 -16.23 3.71 5.07
CA PHE A 322 -14.89 3.51 4.53
C PHE A 322 -14.82 4.08 3.11
N MET A 323 -13.85 4.95 2.86
CA MET A 323 -13.69 5.66 1.60
C MET A 323 -12.24 5.60 1.09
N MET A 324 -12.07 5.73 -0.22
CA MET A 324 -10.78 5.77 -0.90
C MET A 324 -10.69 7.05 -1.74
N TYR A 325 -9.59 7.80 -1.58
CA TYR A 325 -9.34 9.01 -2.36
C TYR A 325 -8.59 8.71 -3.64
N ASN A 326 -9.10 9.14 -4.78
CA ASN A 326 -8.48 9.04 -6.10
C ASN A 326 -7.99 7.62 -6.44
N GLU A 327 -8.93 6.65 -6.44
CA GLU A 327 -8.64 5.28 -6.88
C GLU A 327 -8.03 5.26 -8.29
N ILE A 328 -7.07 4.35 -8.52
CA ILE A 328 -6.50 4.17 -9.85
C ILE A 328 -7.58 3.76 -10.84
N ASN A 329 -7.79 4.62 -11.83
CA ASN A 329 -8.63 4.34 -12.97
C ASN A 329 -7.74 3.94 -14.17
N PRO A 330 -7.87 2.72 -14.72
CA PRO A 330 -7.07 2.30 -15.87
C PRO A 330 -7.21 3.20 -17.10
N PHE A 331 -8.28 3.99 -17.22
CA PHE A 331 -8.49 4.89 -18.35
C PHE A 331 -7.91 6.29 -18.13
N THR A 332 -7.57 6.65 -16.90
CA THR A 332 -7.01 7.95 -16.51
C THR A 332 -5.85 7.80 -15.53
N MET A 333 -4.94 6.85 -15.82
CA MET A 333 -3.82 6.50 -14.92
C MET A 333 -2.96 7.72 -14.53
N TYR A 334 -2.85 8.72 -15.40
CA TYR A 334 -2.10 9.95 -15.12
C TYR A 334 -2.67 10.74 -13.93
N LYS A 335 -3.98 10.69 -13.68
CA LYS A 335 -4.61 11.30 -12.49
C LYS A 335 -4.22 10.59 -11.20
N GLY A 336 -3.88 9.30 -11.29
CA GLY A 336 -3.45 8.50 -10.16
C GLY A 336 -2.12 8.93 -9.54
N MET A 337 -1.46 9.97 -10.05
CA MET A 337 -0.23 10.51 -9.46
C MET A 337 -0.49 11.49 -8.30
N ALA A 338 -1.65 12.14 -8.25
CA ALA A 338 -2.05 12.99 -7.13
C ALA A 338 -2.61 12.12 -5.99
N ARG A 339 -1.90 12.07 -4.87
CA ARG A 339 -2.21 11.20 -3.75
C ARG A 339 -2.78 11.97 -2.56
N MET A 340 -3.47 11.26 -1.67
CA MET A 340 -3.80 11.76 -0.35
C MET A 340 -2.68 11.36 0.61
N HIS A 341 -1.83 12.32 0.97
CA HIS A 341 -0.68 12.03 1.84
C HIS A 341 -0.91 12.45 3.29
N ASP A 342 -2.14 12.81 3.63
CA ASP A 342 -2.55 13.20 4.98
C ASP A 342 -2.59 12.01 5.94
N LYS A 343 -2.19 12.23 7.19
CA LYS A 343 -2.25 11.22 8.25
C LYS A 343 -2.75 11.88 9.52
N TYR A 344 -3.97 11.56 9.91
CA TYR A 344 -4.55 12.06 11.16
C TYR A 344 -5.62 11.12 11.72
N LEU A 345 -5.81 11.19 13.03
CA LEU A 345 -6.87 10.54 13.78
C LEU A 345 -7.59 11.61 14.61
N ILE A 346 -8.90 11.74 14.43
CA ILE A 346 -9.75 12.65 15.23
C ILE A 346 -10.72 11.79 16.03
N VAL A 347 -10.88 12.08 17.32
CA VAL A 347 -11.85 11.42 18.19
C VAL A 347 -12.71 12.47 18.90
N ASP A 348 -14.01 12.30 18.78
CA ASP A 348 -15.07 13.07 19.45
C ASP A 348 -14.98 14.59 19.31
N ARG A 349 -14.25 15.07 18.29
CA ARG A 349 -13.97 16.51 18.08
C ARG A 349 -13.27 17.17 19.28
N GLN A 350 -12.59 16.41 20.10
CA GLN A 350 -11.95 16.87 21.31
C GLN A 350 -10.46 16.56 21.35
N ILE A 351 -10.05 15.50 20.66
CA ILE A 351 -8.67 15.11 20.58
C ILE A 351 -8.33 14.68 19.16
N TYR A 352 -7.17 15.06 18.68
CA TYR A 352 -6.67 14.57 17.41
C TYR A 352 -5.15 14.36 17.44
N MET A 353 -4.69 13.49 16.57
CA MET A 353 -3.28 13.24 16.28
C MET A 353 -3.03 13.46 14.80
N LEU A 354 -2.01 14.24 14.45
CA LEU A 354 -1.62 14.57 13.09
C LEU A 354 -0.10 14.45 12.94
N GLY A 355 0.38 13.90 11.81
CA GLY A 355 1.82 13.78 11.60
C GLY A 355 2.21 13.09 10.30
N GLY A 356 3.39 12.48 10.29
CA GLY A 356 3.97 11.82 9.13
C GLY A 356 3.75 10.31 9.07
N ARG A 357 3.28 9.67 10.16
CA ARG A 357 3.23 8.22 10.29
C ARG A 357 2.15 7.57 9.43
N ASN A 358 2.55 6.61 8.61
CA ASN A 358 1.64 5.67 7.99
C ASN A 358 1.14 4.62 9.01
N THR A 359 0.07 3.91 8.66
CA THR A 359 -0.54 2.92 9.54
C THR A 359 -0.07 1.51 9.14
N PHE A 360 1.15 1.12 9.57
CA PHE A 360 1.71 -0.23 9.46
C PHE A 360 3.00 -0.39 10.27
N ASN A 361 3.50 -1.64 10.43
CA ASN A 361 4.59 -2.05 11.35
C ASN A 361 5.88 -1.22 11.28
N TYR A 362 6.19 -0.56 10.16
CA TYR A 362 7.41 0.27 10.08
C TYR A 362 7.29 1.58 10.85
N PHE A 363 6.07 2.01 11.16
CA PHE A 363 5.78 3.28 11.80
C PHE A 363 5.07 3.14 13.15
N LEU A 364 4.43 2.00 13.41
CA LEU A 364 3.63 1.77 14.60
C LEU A 364 4.04 0.48 15.30
N GLY A 365 4.23 0.57 16.62
CA GLY A 365 4.63 -0.57 17.44
C GLY A 365 6.08 -1.01 17.20
N ASP A 366 6.41 -2.19 17.73
CA ASP A 366 7.73 -2.82 17.65
C ASP A 366 7.64 -4.22 17.04
N TYR A 367 7.02 -4.34 15.86
CA TYR A 367 6.72 -5.62 15.20
C TYR A 367 7.61 -5.91 13.99
N SER A 368 8.56 -5.02 13.67
CA SER A 368 9.43 -5.17 12.51
C SER A 368 10.86 -4.79 12.82
N ASP A 369 11.80 -5.59 12.29
CA ASP A 369 13.23 -5.25 12.33
C ASP A 369 13.57 -3.99 11.49
N TYR A 370 12.76 -3.70 10.48
CA TYR A 370 12.86 -2.47 9.70
C TYR A 370 11.89 -1.44 10.24
N LYS A 371 12.41 -0.27 10.61
CA LYS A 371 11.65 0.84 11.18
C LYS A 371 11.90 2.13 10.41
N ASN A 372 10.96 3.04 10.51
CA ASN A 372 11.14 4.45 10.18
C ASN A 372 10.92 5.27 11.45
N TYR A 373 11.79 6.23 11.70
CA TYR A 373 11.57 7.22 12.74
C TYR A 373 10.74 8.36 12.15
N ASP A 374 9.56 8.54 12.69
CA ASP A 374 8.63 9.61 12.30
C ASP A 374 7.97 10.17 13.55
N ARG A 375 7.20 11.23 13.42
CA ARG A 375 6.53 11.85 14.56
C ARG A 375 5.13 12.30 14.22
N ASP A 376 4.34 12.36 15.29
CA ASP A 376 3.03 12.97 15.31
C ASP A 376 2.96 14.02 16.41
N VAL A 377 2.03 14.94 16.28
CA VAL A 377 1.58 15.79 17.36
C VAL A 377 0.17 15.39 17.76
N LEU A 378 -0.02 15.15 19.05
CA LEU A 378 -1.31 14.96 19.67
C LEU A 378 -1.79 16.30 20.22
N VAL A 379 -3.01 16.71 19.87
CA VAL A 379 -3.64 17.91 20.40
C VAL A 379 -4.92 17.51 21.14
N TRP A 380 -5.02 17.95 22.39
CA TRP A 380 -6.18 17.77 23.24
C TRP A 380 -6.82 19.11 23.56
N ILE A 381 -8.15 19.15 23.53
CA ILE A 381 -8.95 20.35 23.70
C ILE A 381 -9.79 20.21 24.97
N SER A 382 -9.52 21.05 25.95
CA SER A 382 -10.11 20.97 27.30
C SER A 382 -11.57 21.39 27.34
N THR A 383 -12.03 22.21 26.37
CA THR A 383 -13.39 22.73 26.32
C THR A 383 -14.36 21.74 25.66
N PRO A 384 -15.58 21.56 26.18
CA PRO A 384 -16.56 20.68 25.55
C PRO A 384 -16.88 21.07 24.10
N ALA A 385 -17.13 20.07 23.24
CA ALA A 385 -17.34 20.24 21.80
C ALA A 385 -18.42 21.29 21.41
N ALA A 386 -19.42 21.48 22.26
CA ALA A 386 -20.50 22.46 22.05
C ALA A 386 -20.05 23.92 22.19
N GLU A 387 -18.89 24.16 22.81
CA GLU A 387 -18.35 25.51 23.09
C GLU A 387 -17.13 25.85 22.22
N GLN A 388 -16.76 24.93 21.28
CA GLN A 388 -15.52 25.01 20.50
C GLN A 388 -15.65 25.72 19.15
N GLU A 389 -16.29 26.88 19.07
CA GLU A 389 -16.47 27.58 17.78
C GLU A 389 -15.13 27.93 17.10
N LYS A 390 -14.03 28.04 17.88
CA LYS A 390 -12.68 28.41 17.46
C LYS A 390 -11.60 27.37 17.82
N ALA A 391 -11.85 26.09 17.67
CA ALA A 391 -10.83 25.08 17.95
C ALA A 391 -10.16 24.59 16.65
N SER A 392 -8.86 24.23 16.73
CA SER A 392 -8.08 23.71 15.60
C SER A 392 -8.69 22.47 14.96
N VAL A 393 -9.36 21.64 15.76
CA VAL A 393 -10.09 20.47 15.29
C VAL A 393 -11.19 20.83 14.27
N ASN A 394 -11.79 22.02 14.35
CA ASN A 394 -12.82 22.44 13.40
C ASN A 394 -12.25 22.73 12.01
N GLU A 395 -11.04 23.27 11.91
CA GLU A 395 -10.33 23.41 10.63
C GLU A 395 -9.98 22.05 10.05
N LEU A 396 -9.48 21.14 10.87
CA LEU A 396 -9.16 19.77 10.43
C LEU A 396 -10.42 19.01 9.99
N LEU A 397 -11.56 19.21 10.66
CA LEU A 397 -12.86 18.67 10.24
C LEU A 397 -13.36 19.30 8.93
N ALA A 398 -13.22 20.60 8.76
CA ALA A 398 -13.58 21.28 7.52
C ALA A 398 -12.72 20.79 6.35
N TYR A 399 -11.42 20.57 6.60
CA TYR A 399 -10.52 19.97 5.64
C TYR A 399 -10.97 18.52 5.27
N TYR A 400 -11.25 17.67 6.27
CA TYR A 400 -11.75 16.32 6.04
C TYR A 400 -13.01 16.30 5.18
N GLU A 401 -14.01 17.16 5.50
CA GLU A 401 -15.24 17.27 4.69
C GLU A 401 -14.95 17.77 3.28
N THR A 402 -13.96 18.65 3.09
CA THR A 402 -13.52 19.09 1.77
C THR A 402 -12.94 17.93 0.95
N VAL A 403 -12.06 17.10 1.55
CA VAL A 403 -11.50 15.91 0.89
C VAL A 403 -12.61 14.92 0.55
N LYS A 404 -13.43 14.58 1.52
CA LYS A 404 -14.54 13.62 1.38
C LYS A 404 -15.54 14.02 0.29
N ASN A 405 -15.83 15.32 0.15
CA ASN A 405 -16.80 15.85 -0.80
C ASN A 405 -16.17 16.37 -2.11
N SER A 406 -14.87 16.20 -2.31
CA SER A 406 -14.14 16.68 -3.49
C SER A 406 -14.56 16.06 -4.82
N GLY A 407 -15.34 14.97 -4.81
CA GLY A 407 -15.69 14.18 -5.99
C GLY A 407 -14.63 13.14 -6.38
N GLU A 408 -13.45 13.17 -5.74
CA GLU A 408 -12.37 12.19 -5.97
C GLU A 408 -12.48 10.98 -5.02
N CYS A 409 -13.34 11.04 -4.01
CA CYS A 409 -13.56 9.95 -3.08
C CYS A 409 -14.56 8.94 -3.62
N SER A 410 -14.21 7.66 -3.56
CA SER A 410 -15.11 6.56 -3.81
C SER A 410 -15.40 5.80 -2.52
N ARG A 411 -16.63 5.32 -2.38
CA ARG A 411 -16.99 4.47 -1.24
C ARG A 411 -16.37 3.09 -1.41
N TYR A 412 -15.66 2.63 -0.39
CA TYR A 412 -15.18 1.26 -0.34
C TYR A 412 -16.38 0.31 -0.32
N ALA A 413 -16.47 -0.49 -1.41
CA ALA A 413 -17.65 -1.35 -1.57
C ALA A 413 -17.55 -2.59 -0.70
N HIS A 414 -18.51 -2.66 0.24
CA HIS A 414 -18.72 -3.77 0.99
C HIS A 414 -20.09 -3.97 1.26
N GLY A 415 -20.56 -4.90 1.37
CA GLY A 415 -21.87 -5.15 1.84
C GLY A 415 -21.86 -6.05 3.07
N LYS A 416 -22.93 -6.01 3.82
CA LYS A 416 -23.26 -7.01 4.82
C LYS A 416 -23.14 -8.44 4.26
N SER A 417 -23.36 -8.62 2.95
CA SER A 417 -23.17 -9.89 2.23
C SER A 417 -21.73 -10.42 2.23
N LEU A 418 -20.71 -9.59 2.52
CA LEU A 418 -19.33 -10.02 2.64
C LEU A 418 -18.99 -10.50 4.05
N ALA A 419 -19.67 -9.98 5.09
CA ALA A 419 -19.43 -10.33 6.49
C ALA A 419 -19.58 -11.84 6.75
N ASP A 420 -20.54 -12.49 6.07
CA ASP A 420 -20.80 -13.92 6.23
C ASP A 420 -19.81 -14.84 5.51
N ARG A 421 -18.87 -14.31 4.76
CA ARG A 421 -17.85 -15.12 4.09
C ARG A 421 -16.84 -15.67 5.08
N TYR A 422 -16.46 -16.93 4.91
CA TYR A 422 -15.47 -17.58 5.77
C TYR A 422 -14.19 -16.76 5.95
N CYS A 423 -13.61 -16.24 4.86
CA CYS A 423 -12.38 -15.45 4.94
C CYS A 423 -12.56 -14.15 5.73
N VAL A 424 -13.74 -13.53 5.72
CA VAL A 424 -14.02 -12.30 6.46
C VAL A 424 -14.25 -12.62 7.95
N LYS A 425 -14.96 -13.70 8.26
CA LYS A 425 -15.14 -14.17 9.65
C LYS A 425 -13.81 -14.52 10.30
N HIS A 426 -12.97 -15.27 9.58
CA HIS A 426 -11.64 -15.62 10.08
C HIS A 426 -10.72 -14.39 10.25
N ALA A 427 -10.81 -13.41 9.34
CA ALA A 427 -10.09 -12.14 9.49
C ALA A 427 -10.59 -11.35 10.70
N ALA A 428 -11.91 -11.31 10.93
CA ALA A 428 -12.49 -10.66 12.11
C ALA A 428 -12.05 -11.32 13.43
N GLU A 429 -12.01 -12.68 13.46
CA GLU A 429 -11.49 -13.43 14.61
C GLU A 429 -10.01 -13.11 14.88
N ARG A 430 -9.22 -13.01 13.83
CA ARG A 430 -7.78 -12.67 13.94
C ARG A 430 -7.57 -11.25 14.43
N ILE A 431 -8.33 -10.28 13.91
CA ILE A 431 -8.34 -8.88 14.36
C ILE A 431 -8.64 -8.83 15.87
N ALA A 432 -9.71 -9.49 16.30
CA ALA A 432 -10.10 -9.51 17.71
C ALA A 432 -9.02 -10.12 18.60
N GLN A 433 -8.41 -11.25 18.19
CA GLN A 433 -7.33 -11.90 18.93
C GLN A 433 -6.10 -11.02 19.07
N ASP A 434 -5.64 -10.38 17.99
CA ASP A 434 -4.45 -9.53 18.02
C ASP A 434 -4.71 -8.27 18.88
N TYR A 435 -5.92 -7.71 18.83
CA TYR A 435 -6.31 -6.58 19.65
C TYR A 435 -6.45 -6.94 21.14
N GLU A 436 -7.14 -8.04 21.48
CA GLU A 436 -7.27 -8.53 22.85
C GLU A 436 -5.89 -8.83 23.47
N LYS A 437 -5.01 -9.48 22.68
CA LYS A 437 -3.64 -9.73 23.11
C LYS A 437 -2.91 -8.42 23.41
N TYR A 438 -2.98 -7.44 22.52
CA TYR A 438 -2.36 -6.13 22.70
C TYR A 438 -2.88 -5.45 23.97
N CYS A 439 -4.17 -5.40 24.19
CA CYS A 439 -4.75 -4.82 25.39
C CYS A 439 -4.34 -5.56 26.67
N SER A 440 -4.15 -6.89 26.64
CA SER A 440 -3.69 -7.65 27.79
C SER A 440 -2.21 -7.47 28.11
N GLU A 441 -1.40 -7.06 27.13
CA GLU A 441 0.02 -6.78 27.28
C GLU A 441 0.31 -5.32 27.68
N HIS A 442 -0.71 -4.42 27.60
CA HIS A 442 -0.59 -2.98 27.86
C HIS A 442 -1.61 -2.56 28.93
N GLU A 443 -1.31 -2.85 30.20
CA GLU A 443 -2.17 -2.50 31.34
C GLU A 443 -2.41 -0.99 31.47
N GLU A 444 -1.48 -0.15 30.96
CA GLU A 444 -1.60 1.30 30.90
C GLU A 444 -2.79 1.81 30.07
N LEU A 445 -3.41 0.95 29.24
CA LEU A 445 -4.66 1.27 28.55
C LEU A 445 -5.87 1.28 29.50
N LEU A 446 -5.77 0.57 30.63
CA LEU A 446 -6.81 0.51 31.64
C LEU A 446 -6.70 1.66 32.65
N GLU A 447 -5.57 2.38 32.66
CA GLU A 447 -5.34 3.50 33.56
C GLU A 447 -6.10 4.76 33.09
N ASN A 448 -6.50 5.58 34.05
CA ASN A 448 -7.12 6.87 33.74
C ASN A 448 -6.04 7.87 33.30
N TYR A 449 -5.78 7.95 31.99
CA TYR A 449 -4.78 8.83 31.40
C TYR A 449 -5.28 10.27 31.39
N SER A 450 -4.51 11.16 32.06
CA SER A 450 -4.79 12.60 32.07
C SER A 450 -4.08 13.29 30.92
N TYR A 451 -4.83 13.75 29.93
CA TYR A 451 -4.25 14.56 28.84
C TYR A 451 -3.76 15.91 29.34
N GLU A 452 -4.42 16.49 30.36
CA GLU A 452 -4.01 17.76 30.96
C GLU A 452 -2.59 17.71 31.55
N ASP A 453 -2.26 16.60 32.24
CA ASP A 453 -0.95 16.45 32.89
C ASP A 453 0.17 16.05 31.90
N ASN A 454 -0.19 15.45 30.75
CA ASN A 454 0.75 14.88 29.79
C ASN A 454 0.86 15.69 28.49
N THR A 455 0.35 16.91 28.45
CA THR A 455 0.44 17.81 27.30
C THR A 455 0.83 19.22 27.75
N PHE A 456 1.36 20.00 26.83
CA PHE A 456 1.76 21.39 27.06
C PHE A 456 0.71 22.38 26.58
N PRO A 457 0.56 23.55 27.22
CA PRO A 457 -0.38 24.58 26.76
C PRO A 457 0.04 25.12 25.38
N VAL A 458 -0.94 25.44 24.55
CA VAL A 458 -0.75 26.04 23.23
C VAL A 458 -1.26 27.47 23.26
N GLU A 459 -0.42 28.46 22.90
CA GLU A 459 -0.80 29.87 22.81
C GLU A 459 -1.63 30.11 21.53
N SER A 460 -1.08 29.71 20.39
CA SER A 460 -1.76 29.84 19.09
C SER A 460 -1.42 28.68 18.15
N ILE A 461 -2.29 28.45 17.18
CA ILE A 461 -2.22 27.31 16.29
C ILE A 461 -2.73 27.69 14.88
N ALA A 462 -2.22 27.02 13.85
CA ALA A 462 -2.74 27.09 12.49
C ALA A 462 -2.61 25.77 11.75
N LEU A 463 -3.58 25.42 10.93
CA LEU A 463 -3.51 24.29 10.01
C LEU A 463 -3.14 24.78 8.61
N LEU A 464 -2.07 24.29 8.04
CA LEU A 464 -1.68 24.53 6.67
C LEU A 464 -2.08 23.31 5.82
N SER A 465 -2.69 23.57 4.66
CA SER A 465 -3.09 22.50 3.74
C SER A 465 -2.87 22.90 2.28
N ASN A 466 -2.56 21.93 1.43
CA ASN A 466 -2.61 22.10 -0.02
C ASN A 466 -4.04 21.99 -0.55
N PRO A 467 -4.35 22.59 -1.72
CA PRO A 467 -5.64 22.44 -2.36
C PRO A 467 -6.02 20.98 -2.63
N VAL A 468 -7.30 20.64 -2.47
CA VAL A 468 -7.82 19.28 -2.65
C VAL A 468 -8.32 19.11 -4.08
N ASN A 469 -7.56 18.41 -4.91
CA ASN A 469 -7.95 17.98 -6.25
C ASN A 469 -7.02 16.86 -6.75
N ALA A 470 -7.42 16.10 -7.77
CA ALA A 470 -6.62 15.06 -8.40
C ALA A 470 -5.74 15.58 -9.56
N GLY A 471 -5.30 16.80 -9.51
CA GLY A 471 -4.43 17.45 -10.50
C GLY A 471 -3.22 18.10 -9.86
N VAL A 472 -2.51 18.89 -10.67
CA VAL A 472 -1.42 19.75 -10.18
C VAL A 472 -2.03 20.91 -9.38
N LYS A 473 -1.41 21.22 -8.24
CA LYS A 473 -1.88 22.17 -7.24
C LYS A 473 -0.95 23.36 -7.12
N GLU A 474 -1.49 24.46 -6.64
CA GLU A 474 -0.68 25.58 -6.15
C GLU A 474 0.09 25.14 -4.90
N PRO A 475 1.39 25.47 -4.74
CA PRO A 475 2.25 25.05 -3.65
C PRO A 475 2.03 25.88 -2.38
N VAL A 476 0.79 25.87 -1.86
CA VAL A 476 0.36 26.71 -0.74
C VAL A 476 1.17 26.44 0.52
N VAL A 477 1.30 25.17 0.91
CA VAL A 477 2.05 24.78 2.12
C VAL A 477 3.50 25.19 1.99
N TRP A 478 4.14 24.98 0.83
CA TRP A 478 5.52 25.38 0.61
C TRP A 478 5.73 26.88 0.87
N HIS A 479 4.92 27.76 0.26
CA HIS A 479 5.09 29.20 0.42
C HIS A 479 4.81 29.69 1.84
N LYS A 480 3.87 29.05 2.53
CA LYS A 480 3.60 29.36 3.95
C LYS A 480 4.77 28.92 4.86
N LEU A 481 5.38 27.77 4.59
CA LEU A 481 6.58 27.34 5.31
C LEU A 481 7.76 28.27 5.05
N MET A 482 7.95 28.72 3.79
CA MET A 482 9.00 29.71 3.48
C MET A 482 8.76 31.06 4.17
N SER A 483 7.51 31.50 4.27
CA SER A 483 7.16 32.71 5.01
C SER A 483 7.42 32.59 6.52
N LEU A 484 7.20 31.41 7.09
CA LEU A 484 7.56 31.14 8.49
C LEU A 484 9.09 31.19 8.71
N ILE A 485 9.88 30.60 7.78
CA ILE A 485 11.36 30.71 7.83
C ILE A 485 11.78 32.18 7.70
N ASP A 486 11.17 32.93 6.79
CA ASP A 486 11.48 34.35 6.61
C ASP A 486 11.14 35.21 7.84
N SER A 487 10.14 34.81 8.64
CA SER A 487 9.77 35.51 9.88
C SER A 487 10.64 35.19 11.08
N ALA A 488 11.54 34.19 11.00
CA ALA A 488 12.41 33.81 12.11
C ALA A 488 13.34 34.94 12.53
N GLU A 489 13.54 35.14 13.84
CA GLU A 489 14.42 36.15 14.41
C GLU A 489 15.83 35.60 14.70
N ASP A 490 15.93 34.35 15.22
CA ASP A 490 17.16 33.72 15.63
C ASP A 490 17.54 32.52 14.75
N SER A 491 16.78 31.45 14.75
CA SER A 491 17.18 30.19 14.11
C SER A 491 16.02 29.34 13.65
N VAL A 492 16.28 28.54 12.62
CA VAL A 492 15.34 27.54 12.09
C VAL A 492 16.03 26.20 11.96
N LYS A 493 15.41 25.14 12.47
CA LYS A 493 15.80 23.75 12.20
C LYS A 493 14.67 23.05 11.46
N LEU A 494 14.94 22.51 10.28
CA LEU A 494 14.00 21.78 9.45
C LEU A 494 14.51 20.37 9.21
N HIS A 495 13.69 19.37 9.53
CA HIS A 495 13.98 17.97 9.24
C HIS A 495 13.02 17.41 8.22
N THR A 496 13.54 16.70 7.22
CA THR A 496 12.78 16.06 6.14
C THR A 496 13.43 14.75 5.71
N PRO A 497 12.68 13.71 5.32
CA PRO A 497 13.29 12.42 4.96
C PRO A 497 14.15 12.49 3.69
N TYR A 498 13.82 13.36 2.75
CA TYR A 498 14.54 13.58 1.49
C TYR A 498 14.20 14.95 0.92
N ILE A 499 15.03 15.37 -0.06
CA ILE A 499 14.94 16.68 -0.72
C ILE A 499 14.88 16.43 -2.22
N ILE A 500 13.80 16.86 -2.90
CA ILE A 500 13.62 16.78 -4.36
C ILE A 500 13.00 18.10 -4.85
N CYS A 501 13.78 19.17 -4.84
CA CYS A 501 13.31 20.53 -5.11
C CYS A 501 13.51 20.93 -6.58
N ASN A 502 12.60 21.78 -7.09
CA ASN A 502 12.75 22.50 -8.35
C ASN A 502 13.46 23.87 -8.16
N ASP A 503 13.62 24.61 -9.26
CA ASP A 503 14.29 25.90 -9.20
C ASP A 503 13.58 26.89 -8.29
N MET A 504 12.24 27.01 -8.41
CA MET A 504 11.44 27.90 -7.56
C MET A 504 11.61 27.57 -6.07
N MET A 505 11.63 26.28 -5.72
CA MET A 505 11.80 25.85 -4.32
C MET A 505 13.18 26.19 -3.78
N TYR A 506 14.25 26.02 -4.58
CA TYR A 506 15.59 26.45 -4.16
C TYR A 506 15.70 27.97 -4.03
N ASP A 507 15.14 28.72 -4.99
CA ASP A 507 15.20 30.19 -4.99
C ASP A 507 14.42 30.77 -3.79
N THR A 508 13.20 30.31 -3.52
CA THR A 508 12.40 30.77 -2.39
C THR A 508 13.00 30.36 -1.03
N LEU A 509 13.66 29.20 -0.94
CA LEU A 509 14.36 28.79 0.27
C LEU A 509 15.59 29.70 0.50
N LYS A 510 16.33 30.01 -0.56
CA LYS A 510 17.48 30.92 -0.52
C LYS A 510 17.08 32.30 -0.01
N ASP A 511 15.96 32.83 -0.54
CA ASP A 511 15.45 34.12 -0.13
C ASP A 511 15.01 34.11 1.34
N ALA A 512 14.27 33.07 1.76
CA ALA A 512 13.80 32.92 3.14
C ALA A 512 14.91 32.70 4.17
N ALA A 513 15.98 31.99 3.80
CA ALA A 513 17.13 31.71 4.65
C ALA A 513 18.15 32.86 4.71
N ALA A 514 17.98 33.91 3.88
CA ALA A 514 18.98 34.96 3.76
C ALA A 514 19.22 35.70 5.08
N GLY A 515 20.45 35.64 5.58
CA GLY A 515 20.87 36.28 6.82
C GLY A 515 20.39 35.62 8.12
N LYS A 516 19.90 34.36 8.04
CA LYS A 516 19.40 33.59 9.17
C LYS A 516 20.20 32.31 9.40
N ASP A 517 20.18 31.79 10.61
CA ASP A 517 20.71 30.46 10.91
C ASP A 517 19.69 29.38 10.60
N VAL A 518 19.75 28.83 9.38
CA VAL A 518 18.84 27.78 8.93
C VAL A 518 19.58 26.47 8.76
N THR A 519 19.22 25.48 9.56
CA THR A 519 19.72 24.10 9.47
C THR A 519 18.67 23.19 8.85
N VAL A 520 19.05 22.43 7.82
CA VAL A 520 18.20 21.42 7.19
C VAL A 520 18.83 20.04 7.34
N MET A 521 18.11 19.10 7.96
CA MET A 521 18.55 17.71 8.07
C MET A 521 17.74 16.79 7.15
N THR A 522 18.44 15.92 6.44
CA THR A 522 17.84 14.85 5.61
C THR A 522 18.64 13.57 5.74
N ASN A 523 18.08 12.42 5.32
CA ASN A 523 18.85 11.17 5.29
C ASN A 523 20.07 11.31 4.36
N SER A 524 21.19 10.73 4.75
CA SER A 524 22.33 10.54 3.85
C SER A 524 21.94 9.68 2.64
N VAL A 525 22.75 9.71 1.59
CA VAL A 525 22.54 8.86 0.41
C VAL A 525 22.48 7.37 0.77
N ALA A 526 23.20 6.93 1.79
CA ALA A 526 23.23 5.55 2.25
C ALA A 526 22.00 5.19 3.11
N ASN A 527 21.56 6.12 3.96
CA ASN A 527 20.47 5.91 4.90
C ASN A 527 19.07 6.12 4.28
N ASN A 528 18.99 6.76 3.10
CA ASN A 528 17.73 7.14 2.48
C ASN A 528 16.92 5.93 2.00
N GLY A 529 15.71 5.75 2.50
CA GLY A 529 14.76 4.72 2.06
C GLY A 529 14.23 4.95 0.63
N ASN A 530 14.13 6.23 0.22
CA ASN A 530 13.70 6.64 -1.12
C ASN A 530 14.91 6.75 -2.07
N SER A 531 14.94 5.88 -3.10
CA SER A 531 16.06 5.87 -4.06
C SER A 531 16.08 7.08 -5.00
N PHE A 532 14.95 7.75 -5.23
CA PHE A 532 14.90 9.03 -5.96
C PHE A 532 15.45 10.16 -5.08
N GLY A 533 15.07 10.22 -3.80
CA GLY A 533 15.63 11.16 -2.85
C GLY A 533 17.16 11.03 -2.71
N ALA A 534 17.66 9.78 -2.60
CA ALA A 534 19.10 9.52 -2.58
C ALA A 534 19.82 9.98 -3.87
N ALA A 535 19.22 9.77 -5.04
CA ALA A 535 19.78 10.19 -6.32
C ALA A 535 19.74 11.71 -6.49
N ASP A 536 18.68 12.34 -6.01
CA ASP A 536 18.51 13.79 -6.09
C ASP A 536 19.46 14.54 -5.15
N LEU A 537 19.59 14.09 -3.90
CA LEU A 537 20.54 14.63 -2.95
C LEU A 537 21.98 14.57 -3.49
N GLU A 538 22.40 13.41 -4.01
CA GLU A 538 23.74 13.25 -4.61
C GLU A 538 23.99 14.21 -5.79
N LYS A 539 22.94 14.55 -6.53
CA LYS A 539 23.05 15.40 -7.73
C LYS A 539 22.94 16.89 -7.43
N ASN A 540 22.14 17.27 -6.44
CA ASN A 540 21.78 18.66 -6.15
C ASN A 540 22.26 19.13 -4.77
N ARG A 541 23.18 18.40 -4.12
CA ARG A 541 23.75 18.81 -2.82
C ARG A 541 24.32 20.22 -2.87
N ASP A 542 25.10 20.54 -3.92
CA ASP A 542 25.70 21.86 -4.07
C ASP A 542 24.63 22.96 -4.17
N ARG A 543 23.55 22.70 -4.89
CA ARG A 543 22.42 23.63 -4.99
C ARG A 543 21.76 23.90 -3.65
N MET A 544 21.67 22.87 -2.79
CA MET A 544 21.13 23.02 -1.44
C MET A 544 22.05 23.88 -0.59
N LEU A 545 23.36 23.65 -0.67
CA LEU A 545 24.36 24.48 0.01
C LEU A 545 24.38 25.94 -0.52
N ASP A 546 24.13 26.15 -1.81
CA ASP A 546 24.05 27.48 -2.43
C ASP A 546 22.84 28.30 -1.93
N THR A 547 21.85 27.69 -1.26
CA THR A 547 20.78 28.41 -0.60
C THR A 547 21.23 29.10 0.71
N GLY A 548 22.42 28.77 1.20
CA GLY A 548 22.97 29.32 2.43
C GLY A 548 22.59 28.56 3.70
N VAL A 549 21.85 27.45 3.60
CA VAL A 549 21.50 26.62 4.73
C VAL A 549 22.66 25.72 5.18
N THR A 550 22.73 25.38 6.46
CA THR A 550 23.55 24.28 6.96
C THR A 550 22.85 22.96 6.66
N LEU A 551 23.47 22.13 5.81
CA LEU A 551 22.92 20.83 5.42
C LEU A 551 23.50 19.71 6.26
N LEU A 552 22.65 19.03 7.02
CA LEU A 552 22.97 17.84 7.80
C LEU A 552 22.48 16.58 7.06
N GLU A 553 23.37 15.60 6.89
CA GLU A 553 23.05 14.29 6.34
C GLU A 553 23.02 13.25 7.45
N TYR A 554 21.82 12.81 7.83
CA TYR A 554 21.60 11.83 8.88
C TYR A 554 21.98 10.41 8.41
N ASP A 555 22.79 9.73 9.23
CA ASP A 555 23.32 8.38 8.92
C ASP A 555 23.22 7.41 10.11
N GLY A 556 22.15 7.50 10.90
CA GLY A 556 21.93 6.72 12.11
C GLY A 556 21.53 5.26 11.92
N GLY A 557 21.49 4.74 10.67
CA GLY A 557 21.22 3.32 10.36
C GLY A 557 19.74 2.98 10.23
N VAL A 558 18.83 3.68 10.89
CA VAL A 558 17.38 3.58 10.71
C VAL A 558 16.91 4.75 9.85
N SER A 559 15.98 4.51 8.93
CA SER A 559 15.46 5.57 8.05
C SER A 559 14.72 6.63 8.85
N TYR A 560 15.18 7.88 8.75
CA TYR A 560 14.50 9.03 9.32
C TYR A 560 13.37 9.47 8.37
N HIS A 561 12.16 9.65 8.90
CA HIS A 561 10.99 9.99 8.08
C HIS A 561 10.21 11.20 8.61
N GLY A 562 10.63 11.83 9.72
CA GLY A 562 9.96 12.99 10.30
C GLY A 562 9.96 14.21 9.37
N LYS A 563 8.85 14.94 9.34
CA LYS A 563 8.67 16.22 8.67
C LYS A 563 8.29 17.24 9.71
N SER A 564 9.28 18.02 10.13
CA SER A 564 9.07 18.97 11.20
C SER A 564 10.04 20.14 11.12
N MET A 565 9.64 21.24 11.72
CA MET A 565 10.45 22.43 11.81
C MET A 565 10.26 23.07 13.20
N VAL A 566 11.33 23.59 13.78
CA VAL A 566 11.27 24.50 14.91
C VAL A 566 11.84 25.84 14.48
N ILE A 567 11.17 26.92 14.88
CA ILE A 567 11.54 28.30 14.59
C ILE A 567 11.67 28.99 15.93
N ASP A 568 12.77 29.66 16.10
CA ASP A 568 13.14 30.32 17.36
C ASP A 568 12.83 29.41 18.57
N ASP A 569 12.41 29.93 19.70
CA ASP A 569 12.16 29.11 20.88
C ASP A 569 10.66 28.84 21.15
N ASP A 570 9.76 29.22 20.22
CA ASP A 570 8.32 29.20 20.47
C ASP A 570 7.46 28.53 19.41
N ILE A 571 7.92 28.43 18.13
CA ILE A 571 7.10 27.88 17.05
C ILE A 571 7.57 26.46 16.67
N SER A 572 6.64 25.53 16.66
CA SER A 572 6.80 24.15 16.19
C SER A 572 5.92 23.88 14.99
N VAL A 573 6.44 23.15 14.00
CA VAL A 573 5.67 22.73 12.82
C VAL A 573 5.84 21.22 12.63
N VAL A 574 4.74 20.47 12.57
CA VAL A 574 4.73 19.01 12.39
C VAL A 574 3.64 18.61 11.40
N GLY A 575 3.91 17.64 10.53
CA GLY A 575 2.90 17.14 9.62
C GLY A 575 3.39 16.14 8.58
N SER A 576 2.76 16.17 7.41
CA SER A 576 3.00 15.16 6.37
C SER A 576 3.87 15.66 5.20
N PHE A 577 4.10 16.98 5.07
CA PHE A 577 4.75 17.62 3.93
C PHE A 577 6.25 17.31 3.85
N ASN A 578 6.66 16.63 2.78
CA ASN A 578 8.07 16.44 2.46
C ASN A 578 8.63 17.64 1.69
N MET A 579 9.94 17.84 1.77
CA MET A 579 10.62 18.85 0.98
C MET A 579 10.83 18.37 -0.47
N ASP A 580 9.72 18.11 -1.17
CA ASP A 580 9.75 17.62 -2.54
C ASP A 580 8.66 18.24 -3.43
N MET A 581 8.86 18.11 -4.75
CA MET A 581 7.92 18.62 -5.76
C MET A 581 6.57 17.91 -5.70
N ARG A 582 6.53 16.67 -5.26
CA ARG A 582 5.31 15.91 -5.17
C ARG A 582 4.41 16.45 -4.06
N SER A 583 4.97 16.65 -2.86
CA SER A 583 4.28 17.29 -1.74
C SER A 583 3.86 18.73 -2.07
N ALA A 584 4.70 19.47 -2.81
CA ALA A 584 4.37 20.85 -3.18
C ALA A 584 3.23 20.95 -4.19
N TYR A 585 3.19 20.08 -5.21
CA TYR A 585 2.34 20.28 -6.39
C TYR A 585 1.31 19.18 -6.67
N LEU A 586 1.43 17.99 -6.09
CA LEU A 586 0.59 16.85 -6.46
C LEU A 586 -0.24 16.30 -5.29
N ASP A 587 0.36 16.13 -4.12
CA ASP A 587 -0.29 15.45 -3.03
C ASP A 587 -1.11 16.42 -2.15
N THR A 588 -2.15 15.90 -1.50
CA THR A 588 -2.71 16.61 -0.36
C THR A 588 -1.72 16.51 0.80
N GLU A 589 -1.54 17.58 1.52
CA GLU A 589 -0.59 17.66 2.62
C GLU A 589 -1.14 18.52 3.74
N LEU A 590 -0.77 18.17 4.96
CA LEU A 590 -1.10 18.93 6.16
C LEU A 590 0.14 19.23 6.99
N MET A 591 0.24 20.47 7.48
CA MET A 591 1.21 20.86 8.51
C MET A 591 0.48 21.64 9.60
N LEU A 592 0.75 21.30 10.85
CA LEU A 592 0.24 22.01 12.00
C LEU A 592 1.33 22.92 12.54
N VAL A 593 1.06 24.21 12.61
CA VAL A 593 1.95 25.24 13.18
C VAL A 593 1.44 25.56 14.58
N ILE A 594 2.28 25.42 15.57
CA ILE A 594 1.92 25.55 16.99
C ILE A 594 2.90 26.49 17.68
N LYS A 595 2.37 27.51 18.35
CA LYS A 595 3.14 28.38 19.22
C LYS A 595 3.00 27.91 20.66
N SER A 596 4.12 27.43 21.23
CA SER A 596 4.24 26.94 22.62
C SER A 596 5.71 26.72 22.92
N ASP A 597 6.22 27.42 23.91
CA ASP A 597 7.64 27.34 24.34
C ASP A 597 8.00 25.92 24.78
N GLU A 598 7.13 25.27 25.57
CA GLU A 598 7.39 23.94 26.11
C GLU A 598 7.34 22.86 25.01
N LEU A 599 6.38 22.95 24.08
CA LEU A 599 6.30 22.03 22.95
C LEU A 599 7.49 22.22 22.01
N ASN A 600 7.91 23.48 21.78
CA ASN A 600 9.08 23.78 20.97
C ASN A 600 10.35 23.20 21.63
N ALA A 601 10.52 23.37 22.92
CA ALA A 601 11.64 22.79 23.66
C ALA A 601 11.66 21.26 23.57
N GLN A 602 10.48 20.59 23.66
CA GLN A 602 10.37 19.15 23.48
C GLN A 602 10.80 18.74 22.06
N LEU A 603 10.23 19.35 21.03
CA LEU A 603 10.52 19.02 19.62
C LEU A 603 11.99 19.30 19.29
N ARG A 604 12.53 20.43 19.70
CA ARG A 604 13.94 20.81 19.52
C ARG A 604 14.87 19.80 20.18
N GLY A 605 14.54 19.34 21.38
CA GLY A 605 15.28 18.29 22.09
C GLY A 605 15.33 16.99 21.30
N ILE A 606 14.18 16.54 20.81
CA ILE A 606 14.05 15.34 19.97
C ILE A 606 14.87 15.50 18.68
N MET A 607 14.71 16.61 17.96
CA MET A 607 15.44 16.87 16.72
C MET A 607 16.95 16.87 16.93
N SER A 608 17.43 17.48 18.03
CA SER A 608 18.84 17.54 18.36
C SER A 608 19.47 16.17 18.66
N GLU A 609 18.69 15.19 19.14
CA GLU A 609 19.19 13.81 19.31
C GLU A 609 19.51 13.15 17.96
N TYR A 610 18.68 13.35 16.94
CA TYR A 610 18.96 12.83 15.58
C TYR A 610 20.15 13.53 14.94
N GLU A 611 20.31 14.85 15.14
CA GLU A 611 21.44 15.63 14.61
C GLU A 611 22.79 15.11 15.10
N LYS A 612 22.87 14.46 16.28
CA LYS A 612 24.10 13.82 16.79
C LYS A 612 24.58 12.66 15.90
N SER A 613 23.69 12.07 15.12
CA SER A 613 23.97 11.00 14.16
C SER A 613 24.01 11.51 12.71
N ALA A 614 24.21 12.81 12.51
CA ALA A 614 24.32 13.42 11.20
C ALA A 614 25.73 14.00 10.97
N VAL A 615 26.11 14.13 9.71
CA VAL A 615 27.33 14.81 9.28
C VAL A 615 26.97 16.08 8.54
N THR A 616 27.78 17.14 8.69
CA THR A 616 27.54 18.41 7.99
C THR A 616 28.20 18.36 6.61
N ALA A 617 27.41 18.57 5.55
CA ALA A 617 27.94 18.67 4.20
C ALA A 617 28.67 19.99 3.98
N LEU A 618 29.85 19.94 3.36
CA LEU A 618 30.68 21.11 3.08
C LEU A 618 30.70 21.45 1.57
N PRO A 619 30.88 22.74 1.21
CA PRO A 619 30.92 23.20 -0.18
C PRO A 619 32.06 22.59 -1.03
N ASP A 620 33.12 22.12 -0.40
CA ASP A 620 34.24 21.44 -1.09
C ASP A 620 33.95 19.97 -1.41
N GLY A 621 32.74 19.48 -1.11
CA GLY A 621 32.33 18.08 -1.27
C GLY A 621 32.74 17.17 -0.12
N GLY A 622 33.41 17.72 0.93
CA GLY A 622 33.75 17.03 2.17
C GLY A 622 32.59 17.03 3.18
N TYR A 623 32.91 16.51 4.35
CA TYR A 623 32.01 16.51 5.51
C TYR A 623 32.74 16.96 6.77
N ASP A 624 32.07 17.77 7.58
CA ASP A 624 32.42 17.95 8.97
C ASP A 624 31.69 16.91 9.81
N ASN A 625 32.43 16.18 10.65
CA ASN A 625 31.90 15.06 11.42
C ASN A 625 32.40 15.11 12.89
N PRO A 626 31.98 16.11 13.67
CA PRO A 626 32.40 16.24 15.04
C PRO A 626 31.89 15.09 15.93
N GLY A 627 30.77 14.46 15.57
CA GLY A 627 30.15 13.33 16.27
C GLY A 627 30.83 11.98 16.02
N ASN A 628 31.84 11.90 15.15
CA ASN A 628 32.46 10.65 14.71
C ASN A 628 31.42 9.62 14.20
N VAL A 629 30.40 10.06 13.48
CA VAL A 629 29.39 9.22 12.86
C VAL A 629 30.05 8.26 11.89
N VAL A 630 29.76 6.98 12.01
CA VAL A 630 30.28 5.95 11.10
C VAL A 630 29.35 5.87 9.88
N PRO A 631 29.83 6.26 8.67
CA PRO A 631 28.99 6.24 7.48
C PRO A 631 28.47 4.84 7.16
N GLN A 632 27.19 4.75 6.83
CA GLN A 632 26.58 3.49 6.39
C GLN A 632 27.10 3.09 5.00
N GLU A 633 27.33 1.78 4.81
CA GLU A 633 27.69 1.27 3.51
C GLU A 633 26.47 1.11 2.61
N ILE A 634 26.52 1.70 1.43
CA ILE A 634 25.46 1.52 0.41
C ILE A 634 25.59 0.12 -0.17
N THR A 635 24.59 -0.73 0.06
CA THR A 635 24.57 -2.07 -0.55
C THR A 635 24.62 -2.00 -2.08
N THR A 636 25.24 -3.01 -2.70
CA THR A 636 25.41 -3.07 -4.17
C THR A 636 24.06 -2.90 -4.90
N THR A 637 22.99 -3.52 -4.40
CA THR A 637 21.65 -3.42 -4.99
C THR A 637 21.11 -1.98 -4.93
N ARG A 638 21.24 -1.30 -3.78
CA ARG A 638 20.83 0.12 -3.63
C ARG A 638 21.66 1.03 -4.53
N LYS A 639 22.97 0.80 -4.62
CA LYS A 639 23.88 1.56 -5.49
C LYS A 639 23.50 1.42 -6.96
N VAL A 640 23.24 0.21 -7.43
CA VAL A 640 22.79 -0.05 -8.81
C VAL A 640 21.45 0.62 -9.08
N ARG A 641 20.46 0.45 -8.20
CA ARG A 641 19.13 1.07 -8.34
C ARG A 641 19.22 2.61 -8.40
N LYS A 642 19.96 3.24 -7.48
CA LYS A 642 20.19 4.68 -7.46
C LYS A 642 20.83 5.17 -8.75
N ASN A 643 21.88 4.48 -9.26
CA ASN A 643 22.57 4.87 -10.49
C ASN A 643 21.67 4.72 -11.73
N ILE A 644 20.80 3.70 -11.79
CA ILE A 644 19.81 3.56 -12.85
C ILE A 644 18.83 4.74 -12.82
N ILE A 645 18.32 5.10 -11.65
CA ILE A 645 17.41 6.25 -11.47
C ILE A 645 18.12 7.53 -11.91
N LYS A 646 19.32 7.80 -11.41
CA LYS A 646 20.12 9.00 -11.73
C LYS A 646 20.39 9.14 -13.22
N SER A 647 20.60 8.03 -13.94
CA SER A 647 20.99 8.05 -15.35
C SER A 647 19.82 7.97 -16.32
N LEU A 648 18.79 7.17 -16.02
CA LEU A 648 17.71 6.86 -16.96
C LEU A 648 16.34 7.43 -16.57
N PHE A 649 16.08 7.63 -15.28
CA PHE A 649 14.75 8.02 -14.78
C PHE A 649 14.72 9.38 -14.07
N TYR A 650 15.83 10.11 -14.05
CA TYR A 650 15.91 11.41 -13.36
C TYR A 650 14.89 12.44 -13.89
N TRP A 651 14.53 12.34 -15.17
CA TRP A 651 13.49 13.17 -15.79
C TRP A 651 12.09 12.99 -15.16
N ALA A 652 11.87 11.90 -14.45
CA ALA A 652 10.60 11.63 -13.76
C ALA A 652 10.63 12.03 -12.27
N ARG A 653 11.67 12.73 -11.80
CA ARG A 653 11.86 13.07 -10.37
C ARG A 653 10.70 13.85 -9.75
N SER A 654 9.94 14.57 -10.56
CA SER A 654 8.76 15.32 -10.12
C SER A 654 7.56 14.43 -9.70
N LEU A 655 7.65 13.13 -9.94
CA LEU A 655 6.60 12.17 -9.57
C LEU A 655 6.94 11.35 -8.31
N PHE A 656 8.12 11.56 -7.73
CA PHE A 656 8.63 10.74 -6.63
C PHE A 656 9.13 11.58 -5.46
#